data_dd19e0ad43b43039350e8d5383cb6836
#
_entry.id   dd19e0ad43b43039350e8d5383cb6836
#
_cell.length_a   1.000
_cell.length_b   1.000
_cell.length_c   1.000
_cell.angle_alpha   90.00
_cell.angle_beta   90.00
_cell.angle_gamma   90.00
#
_symmetry.space_group_name_H-M   'P 1'
#
loop_
_entity.id
_entity.type
_entity.pdbx_description
1 polymer ?
#
loop_
_entity_poly.entity_id
_entity_poly.type
_entity_poly.pdbx_seq_one_letter_code
_entity_poly.pdbx_strand_id
1 'polypeptide(L)'
;MRSPEHVELVRNNPDLPPVAVIDRRPMTPGKKLIFAVIGLVAAVAWALVAFVRGEAVNGAYFVVAAVGTYVVAYRFYARLIEYKVVRPRDDRATPAEQHENGRDFAPTDRRVLFGHHFAAIAGAGPLVGPVLAAQMGYLPGTLWIIIGAVLAGCVQDYLVLWLSTRRRGRSLGQMIRDEMGRVGGAAGLIGVFVIMIIILAVLALVVVNALAESPWGVFSVGMTIPIALFMGVYLRYLRPGRVSEVSVIGVVLLVLAIVAGGWVADTPWGAETFTLEPVTVAWLIVGYGFLASVLPVWLLLAPRDYLSTFMKVGTIVLLAIGVLIAQPAVQAPAVSSFAIEGNGPAFAGSLFPFLFITIACGALSGFHALISSGTSPKLVEKESQLRLIGYGGMLTESFVAIMALVTAISIDQHLYFTMNAPASLTGGEPAAAADYVNGLGLGGTPATAADIQGAADAVGEESIVSRTGGAPTLAFGMSQILGSFLGGAGMQAFWYHFAIMFEALFILTTVDAGTRVARFMLSDTLGNLGGPLRKFRDPSWRVGAWICSIVVCGLWGAILLMGVTDPLGGINSLFPLFGIANQLLAAMALALVTVVVVKKGYLKWAWIPAVPLVWDLAVTMTASYQKIFSPEPTLGFWANHNAFREARAAGETSFGTAADPAAMDAVIRNTFLQGTLSIVFALLVLTVALVALWVCVKAIRAGGLPTSEEPDSQSSTFAPSGLVPTDAEREVAAQWTAYYEENPGKLRTGTHA
;
A
#
# COMPACT_ATOMS: atom_id res chain seq x y z
N MET A 1 12.72 22.79 -37.51
CA MET A 1 11.90 21.58 -37.77
C MET A 1 12.81 20.35 -37.70
N ARG A 2 12.56 19.41 -36.77
CA ARG A 2 13.34 18.17 -36.65
C ARG A 2 12.73 17.17 -37.59
N SER A 3 13.57 16.38 -38.29
CA SER A 3 13.16 15.48 -39.38
C SER A 3 12.05 14.50 -38.98
N PRO A 4 11.08 14.23 -39.87
CA PRO A 4 9.94 13.33 -39.63
C PRO A 4 10.35 11.84 -39.44
N GLU A 5 11.59 11.48 -39.67
CA GLU A 5 12.10 10.10 -39.62
C GLU A 5 12.06 9.41 -38.25
N HIS A 6 11.79 10.16 -37.15
CA HIS A 6 11.79 9.59 -35.79
C HIS A 6 10.40 9.53 -35.13
N VAL A 7 9.35 9.99 -35.80
CA VAL A 7 7.97 9.91 -35.33
C VAL A 7 7.14 9.16 -36.34
N GLU A 8 6.60 8.02 -35.93
CA GLU A 8 5.75 7.16 -36.71
C GLU A 8 4.31 7.27 -36.19
N LEU A 9 3.35 7.54 -37.08
CA LEU A 9 1.93 7.56 -36.76
C LEU A 9 1.29 6.26 -37.23
N VAL A 10 0.69 5.51 -36.31
CA VAL A 10 0.05 4.22 -36.62
C VAL A 10 -1.46 4.41 -36.78
N ARG A 11 -2.00 3.91 -37.90
CA ARG A 11 -3.43 3.87 -38.18
C ARG A 11 -3.88 2.42 -38.37
N ASN A 12 -4.91 2.01 -37.66
CA ASN A 12 -5.52 0.68 -37.81
C ASN A 12 -6.63 0.70 -38.89
N ASN A 13 -7.25 1.86 -39.11
CA ASN A 13 -8.28 2.08 -40.09
C ASN A 13 -7.97 3.40 -40.85
N PRO A 14 -8.01 3.43 -42.20
CA PRO A 14 -7.76 4.65 -42.96
C PRO A 14 -8.80 5.75 -42.69
N ASP A 15 -10.02 5.38 -42.31
CA ASP A 15 -11.14 6.32 -42.03
C ASP A 15 -11.02 6.96 -40.60
N LEU A 16 -10.08 6.52 -39.80
CA LEU A 16 -9.83 7.05 -38.44
C LEU A 16 -8.52 7.86 -38.38
N PRO A 17 -8.44 8.84 -37.47
CA PRO A 17 -7.16 9.44 -37.12
C PRO A 17 -6.17 8.40 -36.56
N PRO A 18 -4.87 8.73 -36.46
CA PRO A 18 -3.88 7.81 -35.89
C PRO A 18 -4.24 7.36 -34.49
N VAL A 19 -4.08 6.07 -34.20
CA VAL A 19 -4.38 5.46 -32.88
C VAL A 19 -3.16 5.35 -31.98
N ALA A 20 -1.94 5.51 -32.54
CA ALA A 20 -0.70 5.47 -31.78
C ALA A 20 0.36 6.41 -32.37
N VAL A 21 1.23 6.90 -31.49
CA VAL A 21 2.41 7.72 -31.82
C VAL A 21 3.66 7.03 -31.29
N ILE A 22 4.52 6.57 -32.19
CA ILE A 22 5.81 5.99 -31.84
C ILE A 22 6.89 7.07 -31.99
N ASP A 23 7.36 7.63 -30.89
CA ASP A 23 8.41 8.67 -30.86
C ASP A 23 9.75 8.05 -30.44
N ARG A 24 10.66 7.90 -31.41
CA ARG A 24 12.01 7.34 -31.23
C ARG A 24 13.08 8.43 -31.15
N ARG A 25 12.72 9.69 -30.98
CA ARG A 25 13.69 10.78 -30.94
C ARG A 25 14.69 10.60 -29.80
N PRO A 26 16.01 10.75 -30.06
CA PRO A 26 17.02 10.67 -29.03
C PRO A 26 16.92 11.83 -28.04
N MET A 27 17.38 11.60 -26.82
CA MET A 27 17.40 12.63 -25.78
C MET A 27 18.33 13.79 -26.19
N THR A 28 17.83 15.02 -26.07
CA THR A 28 18.63 16.23 -26.36
C THR A 28 19.81 16.38 -25.39
N PRO A 29 20.93 17.00 -25.78
CA PRO A 29 22.07 17.23 -24.88
C PRO A 29 21.67 17.96 -23.59
N GLY A 30 20.80 18.98 -23.64
CA GLY A 30 20.29 19.65 -22.46
C GLY A 30 19.52 18.73 -21.49
N LYS A 31 18.68 17.85 -22.02
CA LYS A 31 17.99 16.84 -21.18
C LYS A 31 18.98 15.84 -20.56
N LYS A 32 20.03 15.44 -21.28
CA LYS A 32 21.09 14.58 -20.73
C LYS A 32 21.80 15.25 -19.57
N LEU A 33 22.13 16.54 -19.71
CA LEU A 33 22.77 17.33 -18.64
C LEU A 33 21.87 17.45 -17.41
N ILE A 34 20.57 17.72 -17.59
CA ILE A 34 19.61 17.80 -16.47
C ILE A 34 19.60 16.49 -15.68
N PHE A 35 19.51 15.33 -16.35
CA PHE A 35 19.53 14.04 -15.66
C PHE A 35 20.88 13.72 -15.01
N ALA A 36 22.00 14.17 -15.59
CA ALA A 36 23.31 14.04 -14.98
C ALA A 36 23.41 14.86 -13.69
N VAL A 37 22.89 16.10 -13.69
CA VAL A 37 22.84 16.95 -12.49
C VAL A 37 21.94 16.33 -11.42
N ILE A 38 20.75 15.86 -11.78
CA ILE A 38 19.84 15.16 -10.83
C ILE A 38 20.53 13.93 -10.23
N GLY A 39 21.22 13.14 -11.05
CA GLY A 39 21.99 11.98 -10.58
C GLY A 39 23.12 12.35 -9.64
N LEU A 40 23.84 13.44 -9.92
CA LEU A 40 24.91 13.93 -9.05
C LEU A 40 24.37 14.42 -7.71
N VAL A 41 23.28 15.21 -7.73
CA VAL A 41 22.63 15.72 -6.51
C VAL A 41 22.11 14.56 -5.65
N ALA A 42 21.51 13.55 -6.27
CA ALA A 42 21.08 12.35 -5.57
C ALA A 42 22.27 11.58 -4.95
N ALA A 43 23.38 11.44 -5.69
CA ALA A 43 24.58 10.78 -5.17
C ALA A 43 25.21 11.54 -3.98
N VAL A 44 25.24 12.86 -4.02
CA VAL A 44 25.67 13.70 -2.90
C VAL A 44 24.75 13.52 -1.70
N ALA A 45 23.43 13.57 -1.90
CA ALA A 45 22.46 13.35 -0.82
C ALA A 45 22.61 11.96 -0.20
N TRP A 46 22.83 10.91 -1.00
CA TRP A 46 23.15 9.57 -0.51
C TRP A 46 24.45 9.50 0.29
N ALA A 47 25.49 10.18 -0.17
CA ALA A 47 26.76 10.26 0.57
C ALA A 47 26.57 10.94 1.94
N LEU A 48 25.77 12.00 2.01
CA LEU A 48 25.43 12.66 3.28
C LEU A 48 24.68 11.72 4.22
N VAL A 49 23.65 11.00 3.75
CA VAL A 49 22.90 10.02 4.56
C VAL A 49 23.80 8.88 5.06
N ALA A 50 24.70 8.38 4.22
CA ALA A 50 25.50 7.19 4.52
C ALA A 50 26.76 7.48 5.35
N PHE A 51 27.43 8.61 5.13
CA PHE A 51 28.78 8.85 5.61
C PHE A 51 28.95 10.02 6.58
N VAL A 52 27.93 10.90 6.76
CA VAL A 52 28.04 11.98 7.75
C VAL A 52 28.20 11.38 9.15
N ARG A 53 29.25 11.81 9.84
CA ARG A 53 29.58 11.43 11.22
C ARG A 53 29.92 12.69 11.98
N GLY A 54 29.41 12.81 13.22
CA GLY A 54 29.69 13.93 14.11
C GLY A 54 28.79 15.15 13.95
N GLU A 55 27.96 15.22 12.92
CA GLU A 55 26.89 16.21 12.76
C GLU A 55 25.55 15.50 12.62
N ALA A 56 24.45 16.17 13.00
CA ALA A 56 23.12 15.62 12.87
C ALA A 56 22.76 15.47 11.40
N VAL A 57 22.39 14.26 10.97
CA VAL A 57 21.86 14.00 9.65
C VAL A 57 20.50 14.72 9.53
N ASN A 58 20.26 15.36 8.37
CA ASN A 58 19.07 16.16 8.16
C ASN A 58 18.03 15.39 7.34
N GLY A 59 16.76 15.46 7.73
CA GLY A 59 15.64 14.83 7.03
C GLY A 59 15.53 15.22 5.54
N ALA A 60 15.96 16.44 5.17
CA ALA A 60 15.95 16.88 3.77
C ALA A 60 16.84 16.03 2.84
N TYR A 61 17.94 15.46 3.37
CA TYR A 61 18.82 14.61 2.57
C TYR A 61 18.11 13.36 2.06
N PHE A 62 17.22 12.77 2.86
CA PHE A 62 16.43 11.59 2.49
C PHE A 62 15.45 11.92 1.36
N VAL A 63 14.79 13.08 1.44
CA VAL A 63 13.86 13.55 0.40
C VAL A 63 14.60 13.71 -0.93
N VAL A 64 15.75 14.39 -0.92
CA VAL A 64 16.55 14.66 -2.13
C VAL A 64 17.12 13.35 -2.70
N ALA A 65 17.63 12.46 -1.86
CA ALA A 65 18.14 11.15 -2.27
C ALA A 65 17.04 10.30 -2.93
N ALA A 66 15.85 10.23 -2.33
CA ALA A 66 14.72 9.46 -2.85
C ALA A 66 14.23 10.04 -4.18
N VAL A 67 13.88 11.33 -4.23
CA VAL A 67 13.35 11.97 -5.44
C VAL A 67 14.34 11.86 -6.60
N GLY A 68 15.62 12.17 -6.36
CA GLY A 68 16.65 12.08 -7.39
C GLY A 68 16.81 10.65 -7.93
N THR A 69 16.84 9.65 -7.03
CA THR A 69 16.92 8.24 -7.42
C THR A 69 15.69 7.80 -8.22
N TYR A 70 14.48 8.20 -7.80
CA TYR A 70 13.23 7.82 -8.48
C TYR A 70 13.11 8.45 -9.87
N VAL A 71 13.49 9.70 -10.03
CA VAL A 71 13.52 10.37 -11.34
C VAL A 71 14.47 9.66 -12.30
N VAL A 72 15.66 9.29 -11.83
CA VAL A 72 16.65 8.54 -12.63
C VAL A 72 16.11 7.13 -12.95
N ALA A 73 15.57 6.41 -11.96
CA ALA A 73 15.01 5.07 -12.16
C ALA A 73 13.84 5.05 -13.15
N TYR A 74 12.89 5.98 -13.01
CA TYR A 74 11.75 6.11 -13.92
C TYR A 74 12.19 6.43 -15.36
N ARG A 75 13.23 7.28 -15.50
CA ARG A 75 13.73 7.70 -16.81
C ARG A 75 14.53 6.62 -17.52
N PHE A 76 15.33 5.85 -16.79
CA PHE A 76 16.27 4.91 -17.39
C PHE A 76 15.87 3.45 -17.17
N TYR A 77 15.68 3.00 -15.94
CA TYR A 77 15.39 1.59 -15.65
C TYR A 77 13.98 1.18 -16.07
N ALA A 78 12.96 2.00 -15.76
CA ALA A 78 11.60 1.73 -16.23
C ALA A 78 11.52 1.71 -17.76
N ARG A 79 12.28 2.58 -18.45
CA ARG A 79 12.39 2.55 -19.91
C ARG A 79 13.11 1.32 -20.45
N LEU A 80 14.11 0.82 -19.75
CA LEU A 80 14.76 -0.44 -20.10
C LEU A 80 13.73 -1.59 -20.09
N ILE A 81 12.92 -1.67 -19.02
CA ILE A 81 11.85 -2.67 -18.90
C ILE A 81 10.82 -2.50 -20.02
N GLU A 82 10.39 -1.27 -20.29
CA GLU A 82 9.44 -0.92 -21.35
C GLU A 82 9.92 -1.45 -22.72
N TYR A 83 11.16 -1.13 -23.12
CA TYR A 83 11.67 -1.49 -24.45
C TYR A 83 12.08 -2.96 -24.58
N LYS A 84 12.51 -3.60 -23.50
CA LYS A 84 13.10 -4.94 -23.57
C LYS A 84 12.12 -6.06 -23.19
N VAL A 85 11.20 -5.78 -22.26
CA VAL A 85 10.27 -6.78 -21.72
C VAL A 85 8.84 -6.51 -22.18
N VAL A 86 8.28 -5.36 -21.85
CA VAL A 86 6.86 -5.02 -22.06
C VAL A 86 6.56 -4.83 -23.53
N ARG A 87 7.32 -4.00 -24.22
CA ARG A 87 7.15 -3.65 -25.64
C ARG A 87 5.70 -3.24 -25.93
N PRO A 88 5.26 -2.09 -25.38
CA PRO A 88 3.87 -1.67 -25.46
C PRO A 88 3.43 -1.46 -26.91
N ARG A 89 2.16 -1.79 -27.19
CA ARG A 89 1.51 -1.67 -28.49
C ARG A 89 0.21 -0.90 -28.34
N ASP A 90 0.23 0.38 -28.66
CA ASP A 90 -0.95 1.25 -28.57
C ASP A 90 -1.91 1.09 -29.75
N ASP A 91 -1.49 0.37 -30.80
CA ASP A 91 -2.33 -0.11 -31.89
C ASP A 91 -3.25 -1.27 -31.46
N ARG A 92 -2.95 -1.90 -30.32
CA ARG A 92 -3.77 -2.95 -29.71
C ARG A 92 -4.82 -2.36 -28.76
N ALA A 93 -6.05 -2.83 -28.85
CA ALA A 93 -7.11 -2.46 -27.93
C ALA A 93 -6.87 -3.09 -26.55
N THR A 94 -7.02 -2.30 -25.51
CA THR A 94 -6.94 -2.75 -24.10
C THR A 94 -8.23 -3.43 -23.66
N PRO A 95 -8.25 -4.17 -22.53
CA PRO A 95 -9.49 -4.72 -21.97
C PRO A 95 -10.53 -3.64 -21.69
N ALA A 96 -10.11 -2.45 -21.27
CA ALA A 96 -11.00 -1.31 -21.05
C ALA A 96 -11.77 -0.92 -22.32
N GLU A 97 -11.08 -0.94 -23.47
CA GLU A 97 -11.69 -0.64 -24.77
C GLU A 97 -12.53 -1.80 -25.30
N GLN A 98 -12.05 -3.05 -25.17
CA GLN A 98 -12.70 -4.24 -25.74
C GLN A 98 -14.00 -4.64 -25.03
N HIS A 99 -14.05 -4.45 -23.71
CA HIS A 99 -15.12 -4.94 -22.83
C HIS A 99 -15.83 -3.81 -22.10
N GLU A 100 -15.78 -2.60 -22.65
CA GLU A 100 -16.41 -1.42 -22.05
C GLU A 100 -17.88 -1.70 -21.68
N ASN A 101 -18.19 -1.55 -20.38
CA ASN A 101 -19.53 -1.76 -19.85
C ASN A 101 -19.97 -0.64 -18.89
N GLY A 102 -19.16 0.40 -18.73
CA GLY A 102 -19.43 1.54 -17.86
C GLY A 102 -19.46 1.23 -16.35
N ARG A 103 -19.03 0.02 -15.95
CA ARG A 103 -19.02 -0.42 -14.53
C ARG A 103 -17.64 -0.89 -14.10
N ASP A 104 -17.19 -2.03 -14.63
CA ASP A 104 -15.90 -2.63 -14.28
C ASP A 104 -14.84 -2.35 -15.36
N PHE A 105 -15.26 -2.25 -16.62
CA PHE A 105 -14.42 -1.93 -17.77
C PHE A 105 -14.83 -0.55 -18.29
N ALA A 106 -13.95 0.43 -18.11
CA ALA A 106 -14.18 1.80 -18.53
C ALA A 106 -12.85 2.48 -18.85
N PRO A 107 -12.61 2.85 -20.14
CA PRO A 107 -11.42 3.63 -20.47
C PRO A 107 -11.38 4.91 -19.64
N THR A 108 -10.30 5.10 -18.90
CA THR A 108 -10.16 6.17 -17.92
C THR A 108 -8.91 6.99 -18.21
N ASP A 109 -9.03 8.33 -18.20
CA ASP A 109 -7.88 9.22 -18.39
C ASP A 109 -6.72 8.81 -17.46
N ARG A 110 -5.53 8.75 -18.03
CA ARG A 110 -4.32 8.29 -17.34
C ARG A 110 -3.98 9.02 -16.05
N ARG A 111 -4.41 10.29 -15.90
CA ARG A 111 -4.16 11.09 -14.67
C ARG A 111 -5.10 10.64 -13.57
N VAL A 112 -6.36 10.41 -13.92
CA VAL A 112 -7.37 9.89 -13.01
C VAL A 112 -7.02 8.45 -12.62
N LEU A 113 -6.63 7.63 -13.61
CA LEU A 113 -6.24 6.24 -13.35
C LEU A 113 -4.94 6.15 -12.53
N PHE A 114 -3.96 7.03 -12.74
CA PHE A 114 -2.77 7.11 -11.90
C PHE A 114 -3.15 7.40 -10.43
N GLY A 115 -4.02 8.38 -10.21
CA GLY A 115 -4.52 8.71 -8.87
C GLY A 115 -5.28 7.55 -8.23
N HIS A 116 -6.19 6.91 -8.97
CA HIS A 116 -6.94 5.75 -8.51
C HIS A 116 -6.03 4.55 -8.18
N HIS A 117 -5.08 4.23 -9.05
CA HIS A 117 -4.12 3.15 -8.83
C HIS A 117 -3.25 3.43 -7.60
N PHE A 118 -2.66 4.63 -7.51
CA PHE A 118 -1.90 5.05 -6.35
C PHE A 118 -2.72 5.00 -5.06
N ALA A 119 -3.96 5.51 -5.08
CA ALA A 119 -4.82 5.47 -3.90
C ALA A 119 -5.16 4.05 -3.46
N ALA A 120 -5.30 3.12 -4.41
CA ALA A 120 -5.65 1.73 -4.12
C ALA A 120 -4.45 0.90 -3.60
N ILE A 121 -3.23 1.13 -4.10
CA ILE A 121 -2.03 0.43 -3.64
C ILE A 121 -1.54 0.98 -2.30
N ALA A 122 -1.52 2.30 -2.14
CA ALA A 122 -1.04 2.96 -0.94
C ALA A 122 -2.04 2.82 0.22
N GLY A 123 -1.84 1.82 1.05
CA GLY A 123 -2.58 1.54 2.29
C GLY A 123 -1.78 1.88 3.56
N ALA A 124 -2.01 1.16 4.67
CA ALA A 124 -1.27 1.37 5.92
C ALA A 124 0.22 1.01 5.82
N GLY A 125 0.56 0.06 4.93
CA GLY A 125 1.91 -0.49 4.89
C GLY A 125 3.02 0.52 4.69
N PRO A 126 2.94 1.46 3.72
CA PRO A 126 3.98 2.47 3.53
C PRO A 126 4.04 3.53 4.63
N LEU A 127 3.02 3.62 5.47
CA LEU A 127 2.98 4.52 6.63
C LEU A 127 3.54 3.82 7.89
N VAL A 128 2.95 2.70 8.26
CA VAL A 128 3.24 1.95 9.50
C VAL A 128 4.59 1.23 9.45
N GLY A 129 4.88 0.52 8.35
CA GLY A 129 6.07 -0.30 8.23
C GLY A 129 7.38 0.47 8.45
N PRO A 130 7.62 1.58 7.74
CA PRO A 130 8.79 2.42 7.94
C PRO A 130 8.89 3.03 9.35
N VAL A 131 7.74 3.41 9.94
CA VAL A 131 7.71 3.94 11.31
C VAL A 131 8.16 2.89 12.31
N LEU A 132 7.61 1.67 12.25
CA LEU A 132 8.04 0.58 13.13
C LEU A 132 9.51 0.19 12.90
N ALA A 133 9.94 0.15 11.63
CA ALA A 133 11.31 -0.20 11.26
C ALA A 133 12.36 0.84 11.71
N ALA A 134 11.93 2.07 12.05
CA ALA A 134 12.81 3.10 12.59
C ALA A 134 13.54 2.67 13.88
N GLN A 135 12.98 1.69 14.65
CA GLN A 135 13.70 1.10 15.77
C GLN A 135 15.06 0.50 15.39
N MET A 136 15.25 0.08 14.14
CA MET A 136 16.52 -0.49 13.66
C MET A 136 17.52 0.56 13.14
N GLY A 137 17.18 1.83 13.27
CA GLY A 137 17.95 2.95 12.76
C GLY A 137 17.50 3.42 11.37
N TYR A 138 18.03 4.58 10.94
CA TYR A 138 17.55 5.20 9.70
C TYR A 138 18.11 4.56 8.42
N LEU A 139 19.36 4.08 8.43
CA LEU A 139 20.06 3.67 7.21
C LEU A 139 19.50 2.41 6.56
N PRO A 140 19.27 1.29 7.30
CA PRO A 140 18.76 0.06 6.70
C PRO A 140 17.38 0.23 6.07
N GLY A 141 16.47 0.93 6.77
CA GLY A 141 15.12 1.23 6.29
C GLY A 141 15.16 2.07 5.00
N THR A 142 15.96 3.13 4.96
CA THR A 142 16.12 3.99 3.78
C THR A 142 16.63 3.21 2.57
N LEU A 143 17.66 2.38 2.77
CA LEU A 143 18.24 1.56 1.70
C LEU A 143 17.20 0.60 1.12
N TRP A 144 16.47 -0.11 2.00
CA TRP A 144 15.48 -1.08 1.55
C TRP A 144 14.30 -0.40 0.85
N ILE A 145 13.76 0.68 1.37
CA ILE A 145 12.65 1.41 0.74
C ILE A 145 13.04 1.83 -0.68
N ILE A 146 14.18 2.49 -0.87
CA ILE A 146 14.53 3.07 -2.17
C ILE A 146 14.98 1.98 -3.16
N ILE A 147 15.88 1.09 -2.75
CA ILE A 147 16.42 0.05 -3.65
C ILE A 147 15.37 -1.03 -3.91
N GLY A 148 14.64 -1.46 -2.86
CA GLY A 148 13.58 -2.45 -2.98
C GLY A 148 12.45 -1.96 -3.89
N ALA A 149 12.00 -0.71 -3.74
CA ALA A 149 11.00 -0.16 -4.62
C ALA A 149 11.45 -0.12 -6.08
N VAL A 150 12.63 0.44 -6.36
CA VAL A 150 13.13 0.59 -7.74
C VAL A 150 13.34 -0.77 -8.42
N LEU A 151 13.97 -1.73 -7.74
CA LEU A 151 14.41 -2.99 -8.34
C LEU A 151 13.40 -4.14 -8.18
N ALA A 152 12.48 -4.06 -7.22
CA ALA A 152 11.52 -5.11 -6.93
C ALA A 152 10.06 -4.63 -7.06
N GLY A 153 9.58 -3.72 -6.23
CA GLY A 153 8.18 -3.29 -6.20
C GLY A 153 7.68 -2.71 -7.52
N CYS A 154 8.42 -1.74 -8.09
CA CYS A 154 8.09 -1.15 -9.38
C CYS A 154 8.12 -2.16 -10.54
N VAL A 155 9.05 -3.12 -10.48
CA VAL A 155 9.14 -4.21 -11.46
C VAL A 155 7.90 -5.08 -11.38
N GLN A 156 7.52 -5.50 -10.16
CA GLN A 156 6.32 -6.30 -9.92
C GLN A 156 5.08 -5.59 -10.45
N ASP A 157 4.81 -4.37 -10.00
CA ASP A 157 3.58 -3.65 -10.30
C ASP A 157 3.41 -3.39 -11.79
N TYR A 158 4.49 -2.93 -12.44
CA TYR A 158 4.48 -2.68 -13.87
C TYR A 158 4.26 -3.96 -14.68
N LEU A 159 4.98 -5.04 -14.34
CA LEU A 159 4.90 -6.27 -15.12
C LEU A 159 3.62 -7.06 -14.86
N VAL A 160 3.09 -7.07 -13.64
CA VAL A 160 1.77 -7.67 -13.34
C VAL A 160 0.65 -6.92 -14.06
N LEU A 161 0.68 -5.58 -14.04
CA LEU A 161 -0.28 -4.76 -14.77
C LEU A 161 -0.23 -5.05 -16.28
N TRP A 162 0.96 -5.14 -16.86
CA TRP A 162 1.16 -5.54 -18.25
C TRP A 162 0.59 -6.94 -18.55
N LEU A 163 0.90 -7.93 -17.69
CA LEU A 163 0.41 -9.29 -17.89
C LEU A 163 -1.12 -9.36 -17.89
N SER A 164 -1.75 -8.67 -16.94
CA SER A 164 -3.20 -8.67 -16.81
C SER A 164 -3.88 -7.91 -17.95
N THR A 165 -3.32 -6.77 -18.39
CA THR A 165 -3.82 -6.00 -19.54
C THR A 165 -3.84 -6.85 -20.81
N ARG A 166 -2.85 -7.71 -21.02
CA ARG A 166 -2.81 -8.64 -22.17
C ARG A 166 -3.64 -9.92 -21.99
N ARG A 167 -4.34 -10.07 -20.85
CA ARG A 167 -5.17 -11.24 -20.49
C ARG A 167 -6.56 -10.86 -20.02
N ARG A 168 -7.19 -9.89 -20.69
CA ARG A 168 -8.57 -9.41 -20.40
C ARG A 168 -8.77 -8.91 -18.98
N GLY A 169 -7.75 -8.40 -18.30
CA GLY A 169 -7.85 -7.97 -16.91
C GLY A 169 -8.06 -9.13 -15.93
N ARG A 170 -7.48 -10.33 -16.21
CA ARG A 170 -7.57 -11.50 -15.32
C ARG A 170 -6.84 -11.26 -14.02
N SER A 171 -7.38 -11.80 -12.93
CA SER A 171 -6.77 -11.73 -11.60
C SER A 171 -5.46 -12.52 -11.52
N LEU A 172 -4.63 -12.18 -10.53
CA LEU A 172 -3.34 -12.84 -10.28
C LEU A 172 -3.49 -14.37 -10.19
N GLY A 173 -4.45 -14.85 -9.39
CA GLY A 173 -4.66 -16.29 -9.22
C GLY A 173 -5.09 -17.01 -10.51
N GLN A 174 -5.92 -16.38 -11.34
CA GLN A 174 -6.29 -16.92 -12.66
C GLN A 174 -5.08 -16.99 -13.59
N MET A 175 -4.25 -15.95 -13.63
CA MET A 175 -3.04 -15.93 -14.46
C MET A 175 -2.02 -17.00 -14.01
N ILE A 176 -1.85 -17.21 -12.69
CA ILE A 176 -1.04 -18.31 -12.17
C ILE A 176 -1.55 -19.66 -12.68
N ARG A 177 -2.86 -19.89 -12.63
CA ARG A 177 -3.48 -21.12 -13.11
C ARG A 177 -3.26 -21.34 -14.61
N ASP A 178 -3.41 -20.30 -15.41
CA ASP A 178 -3.28 -20.38 -16.88
C ASP A 178 -1.84 -20.62 -17.31
N GLU A 179 -0.86 -20.07 -16.58
CA GLU A 179 0.55 -20.15 -16.94
C GLU A 179 1.29 -21.32 -16.27
N MET A 180 0.87 -21.73 -15.07
CA MET A 180 1.55 -22.76 -14.26
C MET A 180 0.74 -24.05 -14.07
N GLY A 181 -0.48 -24.12 -14.65
CA GLY A 181 -1.32 -25.32 -14.61
C GLY A 181 -2.10 -25.51 -13.31
N ARG A 182 -2.63 -26.73 -13.11
CA ARG A 182 -3.63 -26.99 -12.06
C ARG A 182 -3.07 -26.87 -10.64
N VAL A 183 -1.88 -27.40 -10.38
CA VAL A 183 -1.28 -27.40 -9.04
C VAL A 183 -0.90 -26.00 -8.62
N GLY A 184 -0.12 -25.29 -9.45
CA GLY A 184 0.25 -23.88 -9.19
C GLY A 184 -0.98 -22.97 -9.09
N GLY A 185 -2.00 -23.23 -9.95
CA GLY A 185 -3.25 -22.48 -9.93
C GLY A 185 -4.08 -22.67 -8.68
N ALA A 186 -4.21 -23.90 -8.16
CA ALA A 186 -4.93 -24.16 -6.92
C ALA A 186 -4.22 -23.50 -5.72
N ALA A 187 -2.89 -23.71 -5.61
CA ALA A 187 -2.08 -23.07 -4.56
C ALA A 187 -2.14 -21.52 -4.65
N GLY A 188 -2.05 -20.96 -5.87
CA GLY A 188 -2.13 -19.53 -6.09
C GLY A 188 -3.50 -18.94 -5.74
N LEU A 189 -4.61 -19.54 -6.15
CA LEU A 189 -5.97 -19.06 -5.84
C LEU A 189 -6.26 -19.07 -4.34
N ILE A 190 -5.93 -20.18 -3.66
CA ILE A 190 -6.14 -20.30 -2.20
C ILE A 190 -5.22 -19.33 -1.47
N GLY A 191 -3.93 -19.28 -1.81
CA GLY A 191 -2.96 -18.41 -1.19
C GLY A 191 -3.33 -16.95 -1.30
N VAL A 192 -3.65 -16.49 -2.52
CA VAL A 192 -4.06 -15.10 -2.78
C VAL A 192 -5.29 -14.72 -1.95
N PHE A 193 -6.31 -15.59 -1.88
CA PHE A 193 -7.54 -15.29 -1.14
C PHE A 193 -7.30 -15.22 0.37
N VAL A 194 -6.64 -16.22 0.96
CA VAL A 194 -6.43 -16.27 2.42
C VAL A 194 -5.48 -15.16 2.88
N ILE A 195 -4.42 -14.89 2.11
CA ILE A 195 -3.50 -13.78 2.39
C ILE A 195 -4.24 -12.44 2.35
N MET A 196 -5.13 -12.23 1.38
CA MET A 196 -5.92 -11.00 1.29
C MET A 196 -6.80 -10.79 2.52
N ILE A 197 -7.43 -11.83 3.06
CA ILE A 197 -8.26 -11.74 4.28
C ILE A 197 -7.43 -11.23 5.46
N ILE A 198 -6.20 -11.73 5.63
CA ILE A 198 -5.30 -11.28 6.70
C ILE A 198 -4.85 -9.83 6.49
N ILE A 199 -4.49 -9.48 5.27
CA ILE A 199 -4.09 -8.11 4.94
C ILE A 199 -5.21 -7.13 5.31
N LEU A 200 -6.45 -7.42 4.94
CA LEU A 200 -7.61 -6.56 5.26
C LEU A 200 -7.84 -6.44 6.77
N ALA A 201 -7.72 -7.53 7.52
CA ALA A 201 -7.87 -7.52 8.96
C ALA A 201 -6.82 -6.63 9.64
N VAL A 202 -5.56 -6.74 9.24
CA VAL A 202 -4.46 -5.94 9.83
C VAL A 202 -4.56 -4.48 9.44
N LEU A 203 -4.93 -4.18 8.19
CA LEU A 203 -5.19 -2.80 7.76
C LEU A 203 -6.31 -2.16 8.60
N ALA A 204 -7.41 -2.89 8.82
CA ALA A 204 -8.51 -2.42 9.67
C ALA A 204 -8.06 -2.23 11.13
N LEU A 205 -7.20 -3.11 11.66
CA LEU A 205 -6.66 -3.01 13.02
C LEU A 205 -5.85 -1.72 13.22
N VAL A 206 -5.07 -1.30 12.25
CA VAL A 206 -4.34 -0.02 12.31
C VAL A 206 -5.30 1.15 12.45
N VAL A 207 -6.43 1.13 11.73
CA VAL A 207 -7.47 2.18 11.87
C VAL A 207 -8.12 2.13 13.26
N VAL A 208 -8.39 0.94 13.79
CA VAL A 208 -8.93 0.81 15.16
C VAL A 208 -7.97 1.45 16.16
N ASN A 209 -6.67 1.12 16.09
CA ASN A 209 -5.66 1.65 17.02
C ASN A 209 -5.48 3.17 16.90
N ALA A 210 -5.71 3.74 15.71
CA ALA A 210 -5.63 5.18 15.50
C ALA A 210 -6.86 5.94 16.03
N LEU A 211 -8.02 5.29 16.09
CA LEU A 211 -9.30 5.95 16.44
C LEU A 211 -9.81 5.60 17.83
N ALA A 212 -9.40 4.46 18.40
CA ALA A 212 -9.85 4.05 19.72
C ALA A 212 -9.54 5.12 20.78
N GLU A 213 -10.51 5.43 21.62
CA GLU A 213 -10.38 6.40 22.71
C GLU A 213 -10.02 7.84 22.28
N SER A 214 -10.17 8.16 20.98
CA SER A 214 -9.92 9.49 20.42
C SER A 214 -11.23 10.09 19.87
N PRO A 215 -12.00 10.87 20.66
CA PRO A 215 -13.27 11.43 20.22
C PRO A 215 -13.11 12.39 19.04
N TRP A 216 -12.05 13.18 19.02
CA TRP A 216 -11.70 14.04 17.89
C TRP A 216 -11.46 13.24 16.60
N GLY A 217 -10.64 12.18 16.68
CA GLY A 217 -10.35 11.29 15.56
C GLY A 217 -11.59 10.60 15.02
N VAL A 218 -12.40 9.99 15.90
CA VAL A 218 -13.65 9.29 15.53
C VAL A 218 -14.63 10.23 14.84
N PHE A 219 -14.86 11.45 15.37
CA PHE A 219 -15.74 12.43 14.74
C PHE A 219 -15.23 12.81 13.34
N SER A 220 -13.97 13.21 13.23
CA SER A 220 -13.38 13.68 11.96
C SER A 220 -13.43 12.62 10.85
N VAL A 221 -13.07 11.38 11.18
CA VAL A 221 -13.13 10.25 10.24
C VAL A 221 -14.57 9.86 9.90
N GLY A 222 -15.46 9.85 10.89
CA GLY A 222 -16.89 9.60 10.70
C GLY A 222 -17.54 10.58 9.72
N MET A 223 -17.18 11.86 9.79
CA MET A 223 -17.67 12.91 8.88
C MET A 223 -17.23 12.72 7.43
N THR A 224 -16.17 11.94 7.15
CA THR A 224 -15.77 11.66 5.77
C THR A 224 -16.82 10.88 4.99
N ILE A 225 -17.67 10.09 5.66
CA ILE A 225 -18.74 9.30 5.05
C ILE A 225 -19.85 10.21 4.48
N PRO A 226 -20.52 11.09 5.29
CA PRO A 226 -21.54 11.99 4.75
C PRO A 226 -20.97 12.98 3.72
N ILE A 227 -19.71 13.42 3.87
CA ILE A 227 -19.04 14.27 2.86
C ILE A 227 -18.92 13.52 1.53
N ALA A 228 -18.45 12.26 1.53
CA ALA A 228 -18.34 11.44 0.31
C ALA A 228 -19.71 11.18 -0.33
N LEU A 229 -20.74 10.87 0.46
CA LEU A 229 -22.11 10.70 -0.04
C LEU A 229 -22.64 11.99 -0.69
N PHE A 230 -22.42 13.15 -0.03
CA PHE A 230 -22.77 14.45 -0.60
C PHE A 230 -22.07 14.68 -1.94
N MET A 231 -20.76 14.43 -2.03
CA MET A 231 -19.99 14.57 -3.25
C MET A 231 -20.51 13.67 -4.37
N GLY A 232 -20.86 12.41 -4.06
CA GLY A 232 -21.45 11.46 -5.01
C GLY A 232 -22.79 11.94 -5.56
N VAL A 233 -23.68 12.42 -4.71
CA VAL A 233 -24.96 13.00 -5.11
C VAL A 233 -24.78 14.29 -5.91
N TYR A 234 -23.83 15.15 -5.49
CA TYR A 234 -23.51 16.40 -6.19
C TYR A 234 -23.06 16.15 -7.64
N LEU A 235 -22.08 15.24 -7.82
CA LEU A 235 -21.54 14.89 -9.14
C LEU A 235 -22.57 14.22 -10.05
N ARG A 236 -23.52 13.47 -9.47
CA ARG A 236 -24.50 12.71 -10.27
C ARG A 236 -25.75 13.50 -10.61
N TYR A 237 -26.27 14.30 -9.69
CA TYR A 237 -27.59 14.91 -9.80
C TYR A 237 -27.57 16.45 -9.83
N LEU A 238 -26.66 17.09 -9.08
CA LEU A 238 -26.65 18.55 -8.96
C LEU A 238 -25.82 19.22 -10.07
N ARG A 239 -24.56 18.80 -10.23
CA ARG A 239 -23.65 19.35 -11.23
C ARG A 239 -22.78 18.25 -11.88
N PRO A 240 -23.31 17.46 -12.82
CA PRO A 240 -22.58 16.41 -13.49
C PRO A 240 -21.30 16.95 -14.17
N GLY A 241 -20.17 16.25 -13.99
CA GLY A 241 -18.88 16.60 -14.62
C GLY A 241 -18.09 17.75 -13.97
N ARG A 242 -18.59 18.42 -12.92
CA ARG A 242 -17.87 19.48 -12.20
C ARG A 242 -16.94 18.93 -11.12
N VAL A 243 -15.99 18.09 -11.54
CA VAL A 243 -15.12 17.34 -10.62
C VAL A 243 -14.22 18.26 -9.79
N SER A 244 -13.62 19.29 -10.39
CA SER A 244 -12.75 20.23 -9.67
C SER A 244 -13.51 21.06 -8.62
N GLU A 245 -14.75 21.45 -8.91
CA GLU A 245 -15.61 22.21 -7.99
C GLU A 245 -15.94 21.37 -6.75
N VAL A 246 -16.41 20.15 -6.94
CA VAL A 246 -16.75 19.26 -5.80
C VAL A 246 -15.52 18.85 -5.00
N SER A 247 -14.34 18.77 -5.63
CA SER A 247 -13.08 18.47 -4.93
C SER A 247 -12.71 19.58 -3.94
N VAL A 248 -12.80 20.84 -4.37
CA VAL A 248 -12.53 21.98 -3.49
C VAL A 248 -13.52 21.99 -2.33
N ILE A 249 -14.81 21.77 -2.61
CA ILE A 249 -15.85 21.68 -1.57
C ILE A 249 -15.53 20.54 -0.61
N GLY A 250 -15.19 19.36 -1.11
CA GLY A 250 -14.84 18.19 -0.29
C GLY A 250 -13.64 18.44 0.62
N VAL A 251 -12.56 19.02 0.11
CA VAL A 251 -11.37 19.36 0.91
C VAL A 251 -11.71 20.40 1.99
N VAL A 252 -12.48 21.43 1.65
CA VAL A 252 -12.93 22.45 2.64
C VAL A 252 -13.78 21.79 3.74
N LEU A 253 -14.72 20.92 3.36
CA LEU A 253 -15.56 20.21 4.34
C LEU A 253 -14.74 19.28 5.24
N LEU A 254 -13.68 18.63 4.72
CA LEU A 254 -12.78 17.82 5.53
C LEU A 254 -12.02 18.67 6.55
N VAL A 255 -11.46 19.79 6.12
CA VAL A 255 -10.77 20.71 7.06
C VAL A 255 -11.72 21.22 8.13
N LEU A 256 -12.95 21.58 7.74
CA LEU A 256 -13.99 21.97 8.70
C LEU A 256 -14.36 20.84 9.64
N ALA A 257 -14.40 19.59 9.19
CA ALA A 257 -14.67 18.43 10.04
C ALA A 257 -13.57 18.23 11.10
N ILE A 258 -12.30 18.47 10.76
CA ILE A 258 -11.19 18.42 11.73
C ILE A 258 -11.36 19.50 12.80
N VAL A 259 -11.59 20.75 12.39
CA VAL A 259 -11.78 21.88 13.32
C VAL A 259 -13.02 21.63 14.21
N ALA A 260 -14.12 21.18 13.60
CA ALA A 260 -15.34 20.86 14.34
C ALA A 260 -15.13 19.68 15.31
N GLY A 261 -14.27 18.71 14.94
CA GLY A 261 -13.92 17.57 15.78
C GLY A 261 -13.28 18.00 17.10
N GLY A 262 -12.39 18.99 17.09
CA GLY A 262 -11.83 19.57 18.31
C GLY A 262 -12.91 20.18 19.19
N TRP A 263 -13.77 21.03 18.62
CA TRP A 263 -14.87 21.63 19.39
C TRP A 263 -15.86 20.59 19.94
N VAL A 264 -16.14 19.54 19.17
CA VAL A 264 -17.02 18.45 19.61
C VAL A 264 -16.38 17.68 20.75
N ALA A 265 -15.10 17.34 20.64
CA ALA A 265 -14.37 16.62 21.68
C ALA A 265 -14.31 17.39 23.02
N ASP A 266 -14.25 18.71 22.96
CA ASP A 266 -14.27 19.59 24.17
C ASP A 266 -15.64 19.65 24.84
N THR A 267 -16.72 19.17 24.21
CA THR A 267 -18.05 19.13 24.81
C THR A 267 -18.30 17.84 25.58
N PRO A 268 -18.96 17.85 26.75
CA PRO A 268 -19.28 16.63 27.49
C PRO A 268 -20.05 15.60 26.66
N TRP A 269 -21.01 16.04 25.83
CA TRP A 269 -21.75 15.18 24.93
C TRP A 269 -20.85 14.56 23.84
N GLY A 270 -19.97 15.34 23.25
CA GLY A 270 -19.07 14.86 22.19
C GLY A 270 -18.03 13.87 22.73
N ALA A 271 -17.43 14.19 23.88
CA ALA A 271 -16.52 13.27 24.55
C ALA A 271 -17.21 11.92 24.86
N GLU A 272 -18.41 11.96 25.49
CA GLU A 272 -19.15 10.73 25.81
C GLU A 272 -19.59 9.95 24.58
N THR A 273 -19.97 10.61 23.48
CA THR A 273 -20.51 9.96 22.28
C THR A 273 -19.42 9.37 21.41
N PHE A 274 -18.27 10.03 21.29
CA PHE A 274 -17.21 9.68 20.33
C PHE A 274 -15.97 9.04 20.96
N THR A 275 -15.88 8.94 22.28
CA THR A 275 -14.88 8.09 22.94
C THR A 275 -15.35 6.64 22.85
N LEU A 276 -14.85 5.93 21.84
CA LEU A 276 -15.29 4.57 21.53
C LEU A 276 -14.22 3.56 21.91
N GLU A 277 -14.66 2.47 22.56
CA GLU A 277 -13.79 1.34 22.84
C GLU A 277 -13.30 0.66 21.54
N PRO A 278 -12.11 0.05 21.53
CA PRO A 278 -11.51 -0.59 20.35
C PRO A 278 -12.45 -1.59 19.66
N VAL A 279 -13.20 -2.41 20.44
CA VAL A 279 -14.14 -3.40 19.91
C VAL A 279 -15.31 -2.76 19.17
N THR A 280 -15.81 -1.64 19.69
CA THR A 280 -16.90 -0.87 19.05
C THR A 280 -16.43 -0.28 17.72
N VAL A 281 -15.23 0.31 17.69
CA VAL A 281 -14.63 0.85 16.46
C VAL A 281 -14.44 -0.28 15.43
N ALA A 282 -14.00 -1.47 15.87
CA ALA A 282 -13.83 -2.62 14.99
C ALA A 282 -15.14 -3.04 14.30
N TRP A 283 -16.25 -3.11 15.07
CA TRP A 283 -17.56 -3.43 14.49
C TRP A 283 -18.06 -2.37 13.52
N LEU A 284 -17.82 -1.08 13.81
CA LEU A 284 -18.17 0.00 12.88
C LEU A 284 -17.39 -0.11 11.56
N ILE A 285 -16.10 -0.46 11.61
CA ILE A 285 -15.28 -0.65 10.41
C ILE A 285 -15.76 -1.88 9.62
N VAL A 286 -16.13 -2.98 10.26
CA VAL A 286 -16.69 -4.17 9.60
C VAL A 286 -18.01 -3.81 8.90
N GLY A 287 -18.90 -3.12 9.59
CA GLY A 287 -20.16 -2.65 9.02
C GLY A 287 -19.95 -1.69 7.84
N TYR A 288 -19.02 -0.76 7.99
CA TYR A 288 -18.62 0.14 6.92
C TYR A 288 -18.05 -0.61 5.69
N GLY A 289 -17.12 -1.55 5.89
CA GLY A 289 -16.54 -2.35 4.80
C GLY A 289 -17.60 -3.19 4.05
N PHE A 290 -18.60 -3.74 4.77
CA PHE A 290 -19.75 -4.38 4.16
C PHE A 290 -20.54 -3.41 3.27
N LEU A 291 -20.90 -2.23 3.80
CA LEU A 291 -21.64 -1.21 3.03
C LEU A 291 -20.86 -0.77 1.80
N ALA A 292 -19.56 -0.48 1.94
CA ALA A 292 -18.69 -0.08 0.84
C ALA A 292 -18.59 -1.16 -0.25
N SER A 293 -18.66 -2.45 0.13
CA SER A 293 -18.58 -3.55 -0.83
C SER A 293 -19.88 -3.78 -1.61
N VAL A 294 -21.06 -3.48 -1.05
CA VAL A 294 -22.37 -3.74 -1.68
C VAL A 294 -23.00 -2.52 -2.34
N LEU A 295 -22.69 -1.31 -1.87
CA LEU A 295 -23.22 -0.07 -2.43
C LEU A 295 -22.68 0.18 -3.84
N PRO A 296 -23.46 0.92 -4.70
CA PRO A 296 -22.96 1.36 -5.99
C PRO A 296 -21.67 2.16 -5.87
N VAL A 297 -20.71 1.90 -6.75
CA VAL A 297 -19.38 2.55 -6.73
C VAL A 297 -19.48 4.07 -6.74
N TRP A 298 -20.40 4.63 -7.54
CA TRP A 298 -20.56 6.08 -7.69
C TRP A 298 -21.07 6.80 -6.44
N LEU A 299 -21.71 6.08 -5.51
CA LEU A 299 -22.35 6.69 -4.34
C LEU A 299 -21.34 6.96 -3.20
N LEU A 300 -20.50 6.00 -2.89
CA LEU A 300 -19.58 6.08 -1.75
C LEU A 300 -18.11 5.91 -2.19
N LEU A 301 -17.80 4.84 -2.92
CA LEU A 301 -16.43 4.44 -3.21
C LEU A 301 -15.72 5.48 -4.10
N ALA A 302 -16.27 5.79 -5.28
CA ALA A 302 -15.61 6.68 -6.23
C ALA A 302 -15.40 8.11 -5.70
N PRO A 303 -16.39 8.77 -5.05
CA PRO A 303 -16.18 10.08 -4.46
C PRO A 303 -15.16 10.07 -3.32
N ARG A 304 -15.16 9.00 -2.51
CA ARG A 304 -14.23 8.86 -1.40
C ARG A 304 -12.80 8.59 -1.86
N ASP A 305 -12.61 7.70 -2.85
CA ASP A 305 -11.31 7.42 -3.46
C ASP A 305 -10.72 8.69 -4.09
N TYR A 306 -11.57 9.45 -4.78
CA TYR A 306 -11.20 10.70 -5.39
C TYR A 306 -10.73 11.73 -4.35
N LEU A 307 -11.54 11.94 -3.30
CA LEU A 307 -11.20 12.82 -2.19
C LEU A 307 -9.91 12.37 -1.49
N SER A 308 -9.79 11.07 -1.22
CA SER A 308 -8.61 10.43 -0.63
C SER A 308 -7.34 10.68 -1.47
N THR A 309 -7.43 10.62 -2.81
CA THR A 309 -6.28 10.86 -3.69
C THR A 309 -5.72 12.27 -3.54
N PHE A 310 -6.57 13.28 -3.50
CA PHE A 310 -6.12 14.66 -3.28
C PHE A 310 -5.49 14.85 -1.91
N MET A 311 -6.12 14.29 -0.88
CA MET A 311 -5.58 14.32 0.47
C MET A 311 -4.23 13.61 0.55
N LYS A 312 -4.12 12.41 -0.05
CA LYS A 312 -2.87 11.62 -0.06
C LYS A 312 -1.72 12.38 -0.73
N VAL A 313 -1.93 12.83 -1.95
CA VAL A 313 -0.90 13.54 -2.71
C VAL A 313 -0.60 14.90 -2.07
N GLY A 314 -1.63 15.66 -1.72
CA GLY A 314 -1.48 16.99 -1.11
C GLY A 314 -0.73 16.96 0.21
N THR A 315 -1.09 16.04 1.11
CA THR A 315 -0.44 15.90 2.43
C THR A 315 1.01 15.47 2.30
N ILE A 316 1.33 14.51 1.43
CA ILE A 316 2.71 14.06 1.23
C ILE A 316 3.58 15.15 0.59
N VAL A 317 3.04 15.90 -0.36
CA VAL A 317 3.75 17.05 -0.94
C VAL A 317 3.95 18.15 0.12
N LEU A 318 2.93 18.46 0.91
CA LEU A 318 3.02 19.44 2.01
C LEU A 318 4.06 18.99 3.06
N LEU A 319 4.06 17.73 3.43
CA LEU A 319 5.04 17.17 4.36
C LEU A 319 6.46 17.22 3.79
N ALA A 320 6.65 16.89 2.52
CA ALA A 320 7.95 16.97 1.86
C ALA A 320 8.47 18.43 1.81
N ILE A 321 7.60 19.39 1.52
CA ILE A 321 7.94 20.83 1.59
C ILE A 321 8.29 21.20 3.04
N GLY A 322 7.52 20.73 4.02
CA GLY A 322 7.79 20.91 5.44
C GLY A 322 9.15 20.40 5.86
N VAL A 323 9.52 19.21 5.46
CA VAL A 323 10.84 18.62 5.73
C VAL A 323 11.96 19.45 5.09
N LEU A 324 11.77 19.94 3.86
CA LEU A 324 12.77 20.77 3.17
C LEU A 324 12.93 22.15 3.82
N ILE A 325 11.88 22.72 4.40
CA ILE A 325 11.91 24.04 5.09
C ILE A 325 12.40 23.88 6.52
N ALA A 326 11.78 22.98 7.31
CA ALA A 326 12.09 22.80 8.72
C ALA A 326 13.41 22.07 8.95
N GLN A 327 13.86 21.29 7.97
CA GLN A 327 15.11 20.51 8.02
C GLN A 327 15.30 19.75 9.33
N PRO A 328 14.35 18.90 9.74
CA PRO A 328 14.38 18.25 11.03
C PRO A 328 15.65 17.42 11.19
N ALA A 329 16.31 17.56 12.34
CA ALA A 329 17.46 16.74 12.68
C ALA A 329 17.00 15.30 12.96
N VAL A 330 17.76 14.33 12.45
CA VAL A 330 17.51 12.91 12.69
C VAL A 330 18.01 12.55 14.10
N GLN A 331 17.12 12.02 14.92
CA GLN A 331 17.41 11.60 16.31
C GLN A 331 17.84 10.12 16.37
N ALA A 332 17.36 9.30 15.45
CA ALA A 332 17.69 7.88 15.39
C ALA A 332 19.15 7.65 14.95
N PRO A 333 19.84 6.59 15.45
CA PRO A 333 21.17 6.22 14.99
C PRO A 333 21.11 5.68 13.55
N ALA A 334 22.27 5.62 12.88
CA ALA A 334 22.36 5.02 11.56
C ALA A 334 21.91 3.55 11.57
N VAL A 335 22.41 2.78 12.52
CA VAL A 335 22.01 1.40 12.83
C VAL A 335 21.93 1.29 14.35
N SER A 336 20.79 0.85 14.88
CA SER A 336 20.60 0.66 16.32
C SER A 336 21.13 -0.70 16.81
N SER A 337 21.31 -0.87 18.12
CA SER A 337 21.62 -2.17 18.73
C SER A 337 20.51 -3.19 18.47
N PHE A 338 19.23 -2.77 18.45
CA PHE A 338 18.08 -3.61 18.19
C PHE A 338 18.12 -4.30 16.81
N ALA A 339 18.79 -3.69 15.83
CA ALA A 339 18.99 -4.29 14.50
C ALA A 339 19.85 -5.58 14.57
N ILE A 340 20.77 -5.65 15.52
CA ILE A 340 21.70 -6.77 15.71
C ILE A 340 21.14 -7.77 16.72
N GLU A 341 20.70 -7.28 17.88
CA GLU A 341 20.24 -8.10 19.00
C GLU A 341 18.85 -8.70 18.76
N GLY A 342 18.00 -8.03 17.98
CA GLY A 342 16.66 -8.51 17.65
C GLY A 342 15.63 -8.40 18.77
N ASN A 343 15.92 -7.65 19.82
CA ASN A 343 15.12 -7.46 21.03
C ASN A 343 14.36 -6.12 21.06
N GLY A 344 14.12 -5.52 19.91
CA GLY A 344 13.49 -4.20 19.83
C GLY A 344 12.07 -4.18 20.40
N PRO A 345 11.69 -3.09 21.11
CA PRO A 345 10.38 -2.98 21.77
C PRO A 345 9.19 -2.93 20.81
N ALA A 346 9.32 -2.31 19.62
CA ALA A 346 8.23 -2.19 18.68
C ALA A 346 7.92 -3.53 17.98
N PHE A 347 8.93 -4.35 17.70
CA PHE A 347 8.80 -5.73 17.25
C PHE A 347 10.10 -6.52 17.50
N ALA A 348 9.96 -7.82 17.75
CA ALA A 348 11.07 -8.74 17.96
C ALA A 348 11.63 -9.26 16.61
N GLY A 349 12.95 -9.44 16.57
CA GLY A 349 13.70 -10.00 15.47
C GLY A 349 14.79 -9.08 14.93
N SER A 350 15.88 -9.69 14.44
CA SER A 350 17.04 -8.99 13.91
C SER A 350 16.75 -8.32 12.55
N LEU A 351 17.68 -7.49 12.08
CA LEU A 351 17.57 -6.76 10.82
C LEU A 351 17.17 -7.69 9.65
N PHE A 352 17.89 -8.81 9.48
CA PHE A 352 17.50 -9.83 8.52
C PHE A 352 16.82 -11.00 9.23
N PRO A 353 15.59 -11.35 8.87
CA PRO A 353 14.78 -10.86 7.77
C PRO A 353 13.75 -9.76 8.16
N PHE A 354 13.65 -9.35 9.43
CA PHE A 354 12.48 -8.65 9.96
C PHE A 354 12.34 -7.21 9.50
N LEU A 355 13.44 -6.47 9.25
CA LEU A 355 13.33 -5.16 8.61
C LEU A 355 12.58 -5.25 7.27
N PHE A 356 12.95 -6.24 6.47
CA PHE A 356 12.45 -6.39 5.10
C PHE A 356 10.98 -6.74 5.05
N ILE A 357 10.49 -7.61 5.97
CA ILE A 357 9.06 -7.93 6.05
C ILE A 357 8.24 -6.82 6.71
N THR A 358 8.84 -6.04 7.62
CA THR A 358 8.17 -4.90 8.27
C THR A 358 7.95 -3.77 7.26
N ILE A 359 8.93 -3.47 6.41
CA ILE A 359 8.80 -2.50 5.31
C ILE A 359 8.38 -3.24 4.02
N ALA A 360 7.32 -4.03 4.06
CA ALA A 360 6.87 -4.73 2.86
C ALA A 360 6.26 -3.76 1.84
N CYS A 361 5.20 -3.03 2.17
CA CYS A 361 4.46 -2.22 1.20
C CYS A 361 5.31 -1.11 0.57
N GLY A 362 6.07 -0.35 1.34
CA GLY A 362 6.88 0.77 0.81
C GLY A 362 8.03 0.36 -0.12
N ALA A 363 8.38 -0.94 -0.17
CA ALA A 363 9.48 -1.46 -0.99
C ALA A 363 9.04 -2.54 -1.98
N LEU A 364 8.29 -3.56 -1.53
CA LEU A 364 7.79 -4.66 -2.35
C LEU A 364 6.53 -5.24 -1.71
N SER A 365 5.37 -5.06 -2.34
CA SER A 365 4.07 -5.45 -1.80
C SER A 365 3.29 -6.38 -2.72
N GLY A 366 2.90 -7.53 -2.20
CA GLY A 366 2.04 -8.46 -2.92
C GLY A 366 0.62 -7.94 -3.10
N PHE A 367 0.11 -7.11 -2.19
CA PHE A 367 -1.20 -6.49 -2.33
C PHE A 367 -1.30 -5.66 -3.61
N HIS A 368 -0.21 -4.99 -4.03
CA HIS A 368 -0.17 -4.23 -5.28
C HIS A 368 -0.44 -5.10 -6.50
N ALA A 369 0.05 -6.35 -6.50
CA ALA A 369 -0.21 -7.28 -7.59
C ALA A 369 -1.71 -7.59 -7.75
N LEU A 370 -2.49 -7.52 -6.65
CA LEU A 370 -3.95 -7.69 -6.70
C LEU A 370 -4.63 -6.48 -7.35
N ILE A 371 -4.18 -5.28 -7.06
CA ILE A 371 -4.68 -4.05 -7.69
C ILE A 371 -4.25 -3.99 -9.16
N SER A 372 -2.96 -4.28 -9.43
CA SER A 372 -2.38 -4.33 -10.77
C SER A 372 -2.98 -5.42 -11.66
N SER A 373 -3.67 -6.43 -11.11
CA SER A 373 -4.38 -7.47 -11.86
C SER A 373 -5.90 -7.41 -11.73
N GLY A 374 -6.43 -6.78 -10.68
CA GLY A 374 -7.87 -6.82 -10.36
C GLY A 374 -8.68 -5.66 -10.92
N THR A 375 -8.19 -4.44 -10.80
CA THR A 375 -8.93 -3.21 -11.13
C THR A 375 -8.27 -2.40 -12.24
N SER A 376 -7.03 -1.99 -12.06
CA SER A 376 -6.34 -1.07 -12.97
C SER A 376 -6.29 -1.52 -14.44
N PRO A 377 -6.05 -2.79 -14.80
CA PRO A 377 -5.97 -3.21 -16.20
C PRO A 377 -7.32 -3.10 -16.95
N LYS A 378 -8.42 -2.99 -16.21
CA LYS A 378 -9.77 -2.80 -16.77
C LYS A 378 -10.10 -1.34 -17.07
N LEU A 379 -9.21 -0.42 -16.70
CA LEU A 379 -9.37 1.03 -16.82
C LEU A 379 -8.34 1.66 -17.76
N VAL A 380 -7.25 0.96 -18.06
CA VAL A 380 -6.15 1.46 -18.91
C VAL A 380 -6.60 1.67 -20.34
N GLU A 381 -6.40 2.87 -20.89
CA GLU A 381 -6.72 3.20 -22.27
C GLU A 381 -5.68 2.68 -23.28
N LYS A 382 -4.37 2.76 -22.94
CA LYS A 382 -3.26 2.40 -23.83
C LYS A 382 -2.13 1.68 -23.07
N GLU A 383 -1.47 0.71 -23.74
CA GLU A 383 -0.36 -0.04 -23.13
C GLU A 383 0.84 0.84 -22.76
N SER A 384 1.08 1.94 -23.46
CA SER A 384 2.15 2.89 -23.14
C SER A 384 1.95 3.60 -21.80
N GLN A 385 0.71 3.65 -21.27
CA GLN A 385 0.38 4.24 -19.97
C GLN A 385 0.79 3.33 -18.80
N LEU A 386 1.00 2.02 -19.02
CA LEU A 386 1.30 1.04 -17.97
C LEU A 386 2.54 1.39 -17.15
N ARG A 387 3.56 2.01 -17.79
CA ARG A 387 4.77 2.47 -17.10
C ARG A 387 4.46 3.60 -16.11
N LEU A 388 3.62 4.55 -16.50
CA LEU A 388 3.21 5.63 -15.62
C LEU A 388 2.42 5.08 -14.43
N ILE A 389 1.45 4.23 -14.70
CA ILE A 389 0.51 3.71 -13.70
C ILE A 389 1.21 2.75 -12.75
N GLY A 390 1.80 1.66 -13.26
CA GLY A 390 2.41 0.62 -12.42
C GLY A 390 3.75 1.07 -11.82
N TYR A 391 4.74 1.40 -12.65
CA TYR A 391 6.06 1.79 -12.16
C TYR A 391 6.01 3.14 -11.42
N GLY A 392 5.34 4.14 -12.01
CA GLY A 392 5.22 5.49 -11.43
C GLY A 392 4.39 5.50 -10.14
N GLY A 393 3.29 4.74 -10.07
CA GLY A 393 2.47 4.59 -8.87
C GLY A 393 3.26 4.04 -7.69
N MET A 394 4.02 2.97 -7.90
CA MET A 394 4.87 2.38 -6.85
C MET A 394 6.01 3.32 -6.39
N LEU A 395 6.63 4.09 -7.29
CA LEU A 395 7.61 5.11 -6.88
C LEU A 395 6.98 6.18 -5.98
N THR A 396 5.75 6.58 -6.27
CA THR A 396 5.02 7.57 -5.46
C THR A 396 4.71 6.99 -4.07
N GLU A 397 4.32 5.73 -3.99
CA GLU A 397 4.10 5.07 -2.70
C GLU A 397 5.40 4.89 -1.91
N SER A 398 6.48 4.51 -2.55
CA SER A 398 7.80 4.43 -1.91
C SER A 398 8.24 5.80 -1.36
N PHE A 399 7.88 6.88 -2.03
CA PHE A 399 8.10 8.23 -1.52
C PHE A 399 7.28 8.50 -0.24
N VAL A 400 6.05 8.01 -0.16
CA VAL A 400 5.26 8.04 1.10
C VAL A 400 6.00 7.31 2.23
N ALA A 401 6.57 6.14 1.93
CA ALA A 401 7.32 5.36 2.91
C ALA A 401 8.60 6.08 3.42
N ILE A 402 9.30 6.79 2.53
CA ILE A 402 10.43 7.65 2.93
C ILE A 402 9.95 8.80 3.82
N MET A 403 8.83 9.43 3.51
CA MET A 403 8.29 10.50 4.34
C MET A 403 7.88 9.98 5.72
N ALA A 404 7.27 8.81 5.81
CA ALA A 404 6.93 8.15 7.07
C ALA A 404 8.18 7.80 7.89
N LEU A 405 9.24 7.30 7.25
CA LEU A 405 10.51 7.04 7.94
C LEU A 405 11.13 8.34 8.46
N VAL A 406 11.17 9.40 7.64
CA VAL A 406 11.73 10.70 8.03
C VAL A 406 11.01 11.28 9.24
N THR A 407 9.69 11.19 9.31
CA THR A 407 8.93 11.65 10.47
C THR A 407 9.30 10.86 11.73
N ALA A 408 9.35 9.53 11.64
CA ALA A 408 9.63 8.66 12.78
C ALA A 408 11.06 8.85 13.33
N ILE A 409 12.07 8.94 12.45
CA ILE A 409 13.48 9.10 12.85
C ILE A 409 13.81 10.50 13.35
N SER A 410 12.92 11.47 13.15
CA SER A 410 13.07 12.86 13.62
C SER A 410 12.48 13.08 15.01
N ILE A 411 11.69 12.13 15.55
CA ILE A 411 11.16 12.17 16.92
C ILE A 411 12.27 11.81 17.90
N ASP A 412 12.24 12.40 19.09
CA ASP A 412 13.08 11.97 20.22
C ASP A 412 12.90 10.47 20.47
N GLN A 413 14.01 9.73 20.68
CA GLN A 413 13.98 8.27 20.76
C GLN A 413 13.18 7.75 21.95
N HIS A 414 13.21 8.43 23.10
CA HIS A 414 12.45 8.03 24.28
C HIS A 414 10.96 8.17 24.02
N LEU A 415 10.51 9.27 23.37
CA LEU A 415 9.13 9.45 22.95
C LEU A 415 8.71 8.44 21.87
N TYR A 416 9.61 8.15 20.91
CA TYR A 416 9.35 7.14 19.88
C TYR A 416 9.06 5.76 20.50
N PHE A 417 9.90 5.31 21.46
CA PHE A 417 9.69 4.01 22.12
C PHE A 417 8.55 4.05 23.12
N THR A 418 8.27 5.18 23.76
CA THR A 418 7.07 5.36 24.60
C THR A 418 5.78 5.07 23.81
N MET A 419 5.70 5.54 22.57
CA MET A 419 4.53 5.31 21.72
C MET A 419 4.48 3.89 21.14
N ASN A 420 5.62 3.31 20.75
CA ASN A 420 5.64 2.06 19.98
C ASN A 420 5.86 0.80 20.81
N ALA A 421 6.32 0.91 22.06
CA ALA A 421 6.40 -0.23 22.96
C ALA A 421 5.01 -0.60 23.52
N PRO A 422 4.68 -1.91 23.64
CA PRO A 422 3.40 -2.33 24.17
C PRO A 422 3.23 -2.00 25.65
N ALA A 423 1.99 -1.82 26.11
CA ALA A 423 1.66 -1.48 27.49
C ALA A 423 2.18 -2.48 28.51
N SER A 424 2.38 -3.73 28.12
CA SER A 424 3.02 -4.77 28.93
C SER A 424 4.49 -4.46 29.32
N LEU A 425 5.16 -3.62 28.55
CA LEU A 425 6.53 -3.17 28.83
C LEU A 425 6.57 -1.80 29.50
N THR A 426 5.70 -0.89 29.08
CA THR A 426 5.67 0.50 29.57
C THR A 426 4.79 0.70 30.80
N GLY A 427 4.00 -0.30 31.20
CA GLY A 427 3.04 -0.20 32.29
C GLY A 427 1.79 0.64 31.95
N GLY A 428 1.70 1.26 30.76
CA GLY A 428 0.55 2.06 30.32
C GLY A 428 0.47 3.47 30.90
N GLU A 429 1.31 3.82 31.88
CA GLU A 429 1.34 5.10 32.59
C GLU A 429 2.61 5.89 32.27
N PRO A 430 2.59 7.24 32.22
CA PRO A 430 3.75 8.06 31.85
C PRO A 430 5.00 7.82 32.72
N ALA A 431 4.84 7.58 34.04
CA ALA A 431 5.96 7.35 34.94
C ALA A 431 6.65 6.02 34.68
N ALA A 432 5.87 4.93 34.57
CA ALA A 432 6.42 3.60 34.27
C ALA A 432 7.01 3.55 32.85
N ALA A 433 6.41 4.24 31.90
CA ALA A 433 6.93 4.37 30.55
C ALA A 433 8.28 5.10 30.52
N ALA A 434 8.43 6.20 31.28
CA ALA A 434 9.69 6.92 31.41
C ALA A 434 10.82 6.01 31.98
N ASP A 435 10.51 5.26 33.04
CA ASP A 435 11.47 4.34 33.66
C ASP A 435 11.89 3.25 32.64
N TYR A 436 10.93 2.69 31.90
CA TYR A 436 11.18 1.67 30.88
C TYR A 436 12.08 2.19 29.76
N VAL A 437 11.72 3.32 29.11
CA VAL A 437 12.48 3.83 27.96
C VAL A 437 13.86 4.32 28.34
N ASN A 438 14.04 4.88 29.56
CA ASN A 438 15.35 5.25 30.09
C ASN A 438 16.24 4.04 30.34
N GLY A 439 15.64 2.87 30.64
CA GLY A 439 16.35 1.60 30.78
C GLY A 439 16.85 0.98 29.48
N LEU A 440 16.40 1.46 28.31
CA LEU A 440 16.79 0.92 26.99
C LEU A 440 18.21 1.34 26.55
N GLY A 441 18.90 2.21 27.28
CA GLY A 441 20.24 2.68 26.92
C GLY A 441 20.27 3.57 25.68
N LEU A 442 19.19 4.30 25.42
CA LEU A 442 19.08 5.23 24.29
C LEU A 442 19.99 6.46 24.51
N GLY A 443 20.46 7.05 23.42
CA GLY A 443 21.18 8.32 23.48
C GLY A 443 20.25 9.48 23.76
N GLY A 444 20.82 10.61 24.25
CA GLY A 444 20.05 11.83 24.50
C GLY A 444 19.71 12.07 25.95
N THR A 445 18.77 12.96 26.25
CA THR A 445 18.33 13.28 27.60
C THR A 445 17.25 12.28 28.03
N PRO A 446 17.37 11.66 29.22
CA PRO A 446 16.34 10.78 29.75
C PRO A 446 14.97 11.48 29.81
N ALA A 447 13.94 10.79 29.42
CA ALA A 447 12.58 11.30 29.45
C ALA A 447 12.02 11.27 30.90
N THR A 448 11.24 12.28 31.25
CA THR A 448 10.44 12.29 32.47
C THR A 448 8.96 12.05 32.21
N ALA A 449 8.20 11.66 33.23
CA ALA A 449 6.75 11.55 33.11
C ALA A 449 6.11 12.86 32.64
N ALA A 450 6.66 14.01 33.06
CA ALA A 450 6.16 15.32 32.65
C ALA A 450 6.43 15.61 31.17
N ASP A 451 7.57 15.15 30.60
CA ASP A 451 7.85 15.30 29.17
C ASP A 451 6.88 14.46 28.33
N ILE A 452 6.58 13.23 28.77
CA ILE A 452 5.63 12.34 28.10
C ILE A 452 4.22 12.93 28.14
N GLN A 453 3.77 13.41 29.29
CA GLN A 453 2.46 14.05 29.44
C GLN A 453 2.40 15.35 28.63
N GLY A 454 3.43 16.18 28.68
CA GLY A 454 3.49 17.41 27.90
C GLY A 454 3.45 17.16 26.39
N ALA A 455 4.00 16.04 25.91
CA ALA A 455 3.88 15.62 24.53
C ALA A 455 2.43 15.19 24.17
N ALA A 456 1.73 14.52 25.08
CA ALA A 456 0.32 14.16 24.91
C ALA A 456 -0.57 15.43 24.87
N ASP A 457 -0.38 16.33 25.82
CA ASP A 457 -1.12 17.60 25.89
C ASP A 457 -0.92 18.47 24.63
N ALA A 458 0.31 18.49 24.08
CA ALA A 458 0.63 19.26 22.88
C ALA A 458 -0.13 18.78 21.64
N VAL A 459 -0.48 17.50 21.56
CA VAL A 459 -1.25 16.91 20.44
C VAL A 459 -2.75 16.79 20.77
N GLY A 460 -3.19 17.18 21.97
CA GLY A 460 -4.59 17.15 22.40
C GLY A 460 -5.12 15.74 22.68
N GLU A 461 -4.27 14.84 23.15
CA GLU A 461 -4.61 13.48 23.56
C GLU A 461 -4.40 13.28 25.06
N GLU A 462 -5.16 12.39 25.68
CA GLU A 462 -4.99 12.07 27.11
C GLU A 462 -3.66 11.37 27.38
N SER A 463 -3.24 10.49 26.47
CA SER A 463 -1.98 9.75 26.55
C SER A 463 -1.45 9.37 25.17
N ILE A 464 -0.12 9.39 25.05
CA ILE A 464 0.61 8.85 23.91
C ILE A 464 1.31 7.52 24.25
N VAL A 465 1.23 7.06 25.49
CA VAL A 465 1.89 5.85 25.96
C VAL A 465 1.29 4.62 25.30
N SER A 466 2.14 3.77 24.74
CA SER A 466 1.76 2.50 24.12
C SER A 466 0.68 2.59 23.02
N ARG A 467 0.61 3.73 22.34
CA ARG A 467 -0.19 3.90 21.12
C ARG A 467 0.48 3.17 19.94
N THR A 468 0.58 1.84 20.09
CA THR A 468 1.28 0.99 19.12
C THR A 468 0.62 0.96 17.74
N GLY A 469 1.42 0.59 16.72
CA GLY A 469 0.92 0.43 15.35
C GLY A 469 1.39 1.49 14.36
N GLY A 470 2.26 2.40 14.81
CA GLY A 470 2.96 3.37 13.97
C GLY A 470 2.14 4.58 13.52
N ALA A 471 0.82 4.48 13.42
CA ALA A 471 -0.04 5.56 12.98
C ALA A 471 0.00 6.79 13.92
N PRO A 472 -0.18 6.66 15.23
CA PRO A 472 -0.05 7.80 16.14
C PRO A 472 1.37 8.40 16.14
N THR A 473 2.40 7.56 15.97
CA THR A 473 3.80 8.03 15.86
C THR A 473 4.03 8.84 14.60
N LEU A 474 3.50 8.39 13.46
CA LEU A 474 3.56 9.16 12.21
C LEU A 474 2.84 10.50 12.37
N ALA A 475 1.64 10.50 12.95
CA ALA A 475 0.86 11.71 13.20
C ALA A 475 1.60 12.68 14.12
N PHE A 476 2.26 12.17 15.16
CA PHE A 476 3.06 12.97 16.07
C PHE A 476 4.25 13.63 15.36
N GLY A 477 5.06 12.86 14.60
CA GLY A 477 6.19 13.41 13.85
C GLY A 477 5.73 14.39 12.75
N MET A 478 4.62 14.13 12.06
CA MET A 478 4.04 15.06 11.11
C MET A 478 3.61 16.36 11.78
N SER A 479 2.95 16.29 12.94
CA SER A 479 2.49 17.47 13.68
C SER A 479 3.65 18.35 14.13
N GLN A 480 4.78 17.75 14.53
CA GLN A 480 6.00 18.48 14.87
C GLN A 480 6.59 19.21 13.65
N ILE A 481 6.74 18.51 12.51
CA ILE A 481 7.30 19.09 11.29
C ILE A 481 6.40 20.18 10.73
N LEU A 482 5.08 19.92 10.59
CA LEU A 482 4.14 20.89 10.05
C LEU A 482 3.92 22.07 11.00
N GLY A 483 3.81 21.81 12.30
CA GLY A 483 3.68 22.85 13.32
C GLY A 483 4.87 23.80 13.37
N SER A 484 6.08 23.33 13.06
CA SER A 484 7.27 24.16 13.11
C SER A 484 7.26 25.34 12.11
N PHE A 485 6.54 25.23 11.01
CA PHE A 485 6.48 26.30 9.99
C PHE A 485 5.04 26.75 9.66
N LEU A 486 3.99 26.02 10.08
CA LEU A 486 2.59 26.36 9.84
C LEU A 486 1.82 26.52 11.17
N GLY A 487 1.96 27.66 11.82
CA GLY A 487 1.13 28.04 12.95
C GLY A 487 1.71 27.81 14.34
N GLY A 488 2.94 27.29 14.46
CA GLY A 488 3.64 27.13 15.75
C GLY A 488 3.01 26.06 16.65
N ALA A 489 3.41 26.05 17.93
CA ALA A 489 2.97 25.06 18.91
C ALA A 489 1.45 25.01 19.11
N GLY A 490 0.73 26.12 18.98
CA GLY A 490 -0.73 26.16 19.10
C GLY A 490 -1.50 25.42 18.02
N MET A 491 -0.86 25.04 16.92
CA MET A 491 -1.48 24.27 15.82
C MET A 491 -1.08 22.78 15.82
N GLN A 492 -0.27 22.33 16.79
CA GLN A 492 0.25 20.97 16.80
C GLN A 492 -0.86 19.93 16.94
N ALA A 493 -1.84 20.16 17.82
CA ALA A 493 -3.00 19.30 17.96
C ALA A 493 -3.82 19.19 16.65
N PHE A 494 -4.06 20.32 15.96
CA PHE A 494 -4.73 20.31 14.65
C PHE A 494 -3.97 19.44 13.64
N TRP A 495 -2.65 19.61 13.53
CA TRP A 495 -1.84 18.82 12.58
C TRP A 495 -1.78 17.35 12.95
N TYR A 496 -1.80 17.00 14.24
CA TYR A 496 -1.89 15.62 14.69
C TYR A 496 -3.18 14.95 14.23
N HIS A 497 -4.34 15.56 14.52
CA HIS A 497 -5.63 15.00 14.14
C HIS A 497 -5.87 15.05 12.62
N PHE A 498 -5.29 16.05 11.92
CA PHE A 498 -5.23 16.06 10.47
C PHE A 498 -4.50 14.84 9.94
N ALA A 499 -3.35 14.47 10.54
CA ALA A 499 -2.58 13.32 10.15
C ALA A 499 -3.30 12.00 10.47
N ILE A 500 -3.96 11.89 11.64
CA ILE A 500 -4.81 10.72 11.97
C ILE A 500 -5.94 10.55 10.96
N MET A 501 -6.64 11.62 10.59
CA MET A 501 -7.68 11.56 9.55
C MET A 501 -7.09 11.17 8.18
N PHE A 502 -5.95 11.75 7.81
CA PHE A 502 -5.23 11.42 6.58
C PHE A 502 -4.89 9.93 6.52
N GLU A 503 -4.31 9.36 7.59
CA GLU A 503 -3.98 7.93 7.68
C GLU A 503 -5.22 7.05 7.61
N ALA A 504 -6.26 7.37 8.36
CA ALA A 504 -7.50 6.61 8.35
C ALA A 504 -8.13 6.58 6.95
N LEU A 505 -8.16 7.72 6.23
CA LEU A 505 -8.61 7.78 4.84
C LEU A 505 -7.71 6.96 3.91
N PHE A 506 -6.41 6.99 4.15
CA PHE A 506 -5.43 6.22 3.39
C PHE A 506 -5.73 4.73 3.46
N ILE A 507 -5.96 4.24 4.68
CA ILE A 507 -6.15 2.82 4.96
C ILE A 507 -7.54 2.34 4.55
N LEU A 508 -8.59 3.08 4.91
CA LEU A 508 -9.97 2.69 4.64
C LEU A 508 -10.26 2.57 3.15
N THR A 509 -9.65 3.42 2.30
CA THR A 509 -9.73 3.29 0.84
C THR A 509 -9.21 1.94 0.36
N THR A 510 -8.11 1.47 0.95
CA THR A 510 -7.52 0.16 0.63
C THR A 510 -8.38 -1.00 1.14
N VAL A 511 -8.97 -0.88 2.34
CA VAL A 511 -9.91 -1.87 2.89
C VAL A 511 -11.16 -2.00 2.01
N ASP A 512 -11.70 -0.87 1.51
CA ASP A 512 -12.85 -0.83 0.62
C ASP A 512 -12.57 -1.55 -0.71
N ALA A 513 -11.48 -1.16 -1.37
CA ALA A 513 -11.05 -1.76 -2.63
C ALA A 513 -10.73 -3.25 -2.46
N GLY A 514 -9.98 -3.61 -1.42
CA GLY A 514 -9.58 -4.97 -1.11
C GLY A 514 -10.76 -5.88 -0.78
N THR A 515 -11.72 -5.42 0.03
CA THR A 515 -12.95 -6.17 0.35
C THR A 515 -13.75 -6.47 -0.91
N ARG A 516 -13.85 -5.51 -1.82
CA ARG A 516 -14.53 -5.70 -3.12
C ARG A 516 -13.78 -6.70 -4.00
N VAL A 517 -12.45 -6.64 -4.08
CA VAL A 517 -11.64 -7.60 -4.83
C VAL A 517 -11.78 -9.00 -4.25
N ALA A 518 -11.71 -9.17 -2.92
CA ALA A 518 -11.93 -10.45 -2.25
C ALA A 518 -13.32 -11.05 -2.53
N ARG A 519 -14.36 -10.20 -2.53
CA ARG A 519 -15.72 -10.59 -2.91
C ARG A 519 -15.78 -11.14 -4.34
N PHE A 520 -15.16 -10.44 -5.31
CA PHE A 520 -15.12 -10.91 -6.70
C PHE A 520 -14.36 -12.22 -6.83
N MET A 521 -13.23 -12.38 -6.14
CA MET A 521 -12.46 -13.63 -6.15
C MET A 521 -13.26 -14.79 -5.59
N LEU A 522 -14.00 -14.59 -4.49
CA LEU A 522 -14.85 -15.61 -3.90
C LEU A 522 -16.00 -15.97 -4.83
N SER A 523 -16.66 -14.96 -5.41
CA SER A 523 -17.76 -15.12 -6.37
C SER A 523 -17.31 -15.92 -7.60
N ASP A 524 -16.18 -15.57 -8.21
CA ASP A 524 -15.59 -16.30 -9.33
C ASP A 524 -15.22 -17.74 -8.97
N THR A 525 -14.61 -17.93 -7.81
CA THR A 525 -14.20 -19.26 -7.34
C THR A 525 -15.41 -20.16 -7.16
N LEU A 526 -16.45 -19.70 -6.46
CA LEU A 526 -17.70 -20.42 -6.27
C LEU A 526 -18.40 -20.71 -7.60
N GLY A 527 -18.48 -19.74 -8.48
CA GLY A 527 -19.09 -19.88 -9.80
C GLY A 527 -18.39 -20.90 -10.72
N ASN A 528 -17.08 -21.12 -10.51
CA ASN A 528 -16.30 -22.10 -11.26
C ASN A 528 -16.45 -23.54 -10.76
N LEU A 529 -17.00 -23.76 -9.56
CA LEU A 529 -17.32 -25.09 -9.04
C LEU A 529 -18.52 -25.74 -9.76
N GLY A 530 -19.30 -24.95 -10.49
CA GLY A 530 -20.42 -25.47 -11.28
C GLY A 530 -21.70 -25.75 -10.50
N GLY A 531 -22.68 -26.46 -11.12
CA GLY A 531 -23.95 -26.79 -10.50
C GLY A 531 -24.76 -25.54 -10.08
N PRO A 532 -25.41 -25.55 -8.90
CA PRO A 532 -26.19 -24.43 -8.40
C PRO A 532 -25.37 -23.18 -8.12
N LEU A 533 -24.04 -23.32 -7.90
CA LEU A 533 -23.11 -22.23 -7.62
C LEU A 533 -22.75 -21.41 -8.90
N ARG A 534 -23.11 -21.88 -10.09
CA ARG A 534 -22.84 -21.17 -11.36
C ARG A 534 -23.41 -19.75 -11.40
N LYS A 535 -24.49 -19.50 -10.62
CA LYS A 535 -25.09 -18.15 -10.50
C LYS A 535 -24.14 -17.10 -9.91
N PHE A 536 -23.16 -17.52 -9.11
CA PHE A 536 -22.14 -16.61 -8.57
C PHE A 536 -21.23 -15.99 -9.65
N ARG A 537 -21.20 -16.55 -10.87
CA ARG A 537 -20.49 -15.98 -12.03
C ARG A 537 -21.12 -14.72 -12.56
N ASP A 538 -22.41 -14.49 -12.27
CA ASP A 538 -23.12 -13.31 -12.75
C ASP A 538 -22.88 -12.12 -11.80
N PRO A 539 -22.09 -11.10 -12.19
CA PRO A 539 -21.81 -9.94 -11.36
C PRO A 539 -23.06 -9.09 -11.07
N SER A 540 -24.14 -9.26 -11.87
CA SER A 540 -25.41 -8.56 -11.69
C SER A 540 -26.28 -9.18 -10.59
N TRP A 541 -25.99 -10.42 -10.15
CA TRP A 541 -26.76 -11.12 -9.13
C TRP A 541 -26.47 -10.56 -7.72
N ARG A 542 -27.32 -9.61 -7.29
CA ARG A 542 -27.17 -8.88 -6.02
C ARG A 542 -27.08 -9.80 -4.80
N VAL A 543 -27.91 -10.86 -4.74
CA VAL A 543 -27.91 -11.79 -3.59
C VAL A 543 -26.57 -12.51 -3.46
N GLY A 544 -25.99 -12.96 -4.57
CA GLY A 544 -24.65 -13.55 -4.59
C GLY A 544 -23.57 -12.58 -4.12
N ALA A 545 -23.65 -11.31 -4.55
CA ALA A 545 -22.76 -10.27 -4.11
C ALA A 545 -22.85 -10.01 -2.59
N TRP A 546 -24.06 -10.00 -2.01
CA TRP A 546 -24.26 -9.82 -0.57
C TRP A 546 -23.71 -11.00 0.22
N ILE A 547 -24.00 -12.24 -0.21
CA ILE A 547 -23.49 -13.46 0.45
C ILE A 547 -21.95 -13.42 0.46
N CYS A 548 -21.30 -13.18 -0.68
CA CYS A 548 -19.84 -13.12 -0.74
C CYS A 548 -19.27 -11.97 0.11
N SER A 549 -19.95 -10.81 0.17
CA SER A 549 -19.52 -9.69 1.02
C SER A 549 -19.63 -10.03 2.51
N ILE A 550 -20.74 -10.67 2.94
CA ILE A 550 -20.92 -11.14 4.33
C ILE A 550 -19.80 -12.12 4.72
N VAL A 551 -19.52 -13.09 3.85
CA VAL A 551 -18.46 -14.07 4.11
C VAL A 551 -17.09 -13.40 4.21
N VAL A 552 -16.75 -12.53 3.27
CA VAL A 552 -15.45 -11.83 3.26
C VAL A 552 -15.32 -10.93 4.49
N CYS A 553 -16.33 -10.09 4.78
CA CYS A 553 -16.32 -9.21 5.95
C CYS A 553 -16.33 -9.99 7.26
N GLY A 554 -17.04 -11.13 7.32
CA GLY A 554 -17.02 -12.02 8.48
C GLY A 554 -15.64 -12.64 8.72
N LEU A 555 -14.94 -13.04 7.66
CA LEU A 555 -13.60 -13.64 7.77
C LEU A 555 -12.56 -12.64 8.26
N TRP A 556 -12.41 -11.49 7.59
CA TRP A 556 -11.41 -10.50 8.04
C TRP A 556 -11.84 -9.79 9.33
N GLY A 557 -13.15 -9.61 9.54
CA GLY A 557 -13.69 -9.05 10.78
C GLY A 557 -13.43 -9.94 12.00
N ALA A 558 -13.51 -11.26 11.86
CA ALA A 558 -13.17 -12.19 12.94
C ALA A 558 -11.69 -12.08 13.33
N ILE A 559 -10.78 -12.01 12.34
CA ILE A 559 -9.34 -11.82 12.59
C ILE A 559 -9.07 -10.45 13.20
N LEU A 560 -9.76 -9.40 12.74
CA LEU A 560 -9.70 -8.05 13.32
C LEU A 560 -10.06 -8.07 14.80
N LEU A 561 -11.22 -8.67 15.15
CA LEU A 561 -11.67 -8.75 16.53
C LEU A 561 -10.70 -9.57 17.41
N MET A 562 -10.13 -10.65 16.89
CA MET A 562 -9.06 -11.37 17.58
C MET A 562 -7.84 -10.49 17.85
N GLY A 563 -7.44 -9.66 16.87
CA GLY A 563 -6.33 -8.73 17.05
C GLY A 563 -6.64 -7.63 18.06
N VAL A 564 -7.83 -7.05 18.01
CA VAL A 564 -8.26 -5.98 18.94
C VAL A 564 -8.30 -6.46 20.39
N THR A 565 -8.66 -7.73 20.60
CA THR A 565 -8.75 -8.34 21.94
C THR A 565 -7.52 -9.16 22.34
N ASP A 566 -6.42 -9.05 21.59
CA ASP A 566 -5.19 -9.80 21.86
C ASP A 566 -4.41 -9.22 23.05
N PRO A 567 -4.20 -9.95 24.15
CA PRO A 567 -3.45 -9.49 25.31
C PRO A 567 -1.98 -9.20 25.01
N LEU A 568 -1.42 -9.73 23.93
CA LEU A 568 -0.05 -9.43 23.47
C LEU A 568 0.07 -8.06 22.76
N GLY A 569 -1.06 -7.37 22.55
CA GLY A 569 -1.14 -6.19 21.70
C GLY A 569 -1.26 -6.60 20.23
N GLY A 570 -2.49 -6.51 19.69
CA GLY A 570 -2.86 -7.09 18.40
C GLY A 570 -1.99 -6.71 17.22
N ILE A 571 -1.51 -5.46 17.17
CA ILE A 571 -0.63 -5.02 16.07
C ILE A 571 0.73 -5.70 16.16
N ASN A 572 1.30 -5.82 17.35
CA ASN A 572 2.62 -6.43 17.55
C ASN A 572 2.62 -7.93 17.21
N SER A 573 1.48 -8.59 17.41
CA SER A 573 1.31 -10.02 17.11
C SER A 573 0.95 -10.28 15.63
N LEU A 574 0.07 -9.46 15.01
CA LEU A 574 -0.44 -9.66 13.66
C LEU A 574 0.40 -8.99 12.57
N PHE A 575 1.11 -7.89 12.87
CA PHE A 575 1.86 -7.16 11.85
C PHE A 575 3.01 -7.95 11.23
N PRO A 576 3.78 -8.78 11.99
CA PRO A 576 4.76 -9.70 11.38
C PRO A 576 4.12 -10.72 10.44
N LEU A 577 2.94 -11.27 10.79
CA LEU A 577 2.18 -12.17 9.93
C LEU A 577 1.71 -11.46 8.65
N PHE A 578 1.25 -10.21 8.77
CA PHE A 578 0.91 -9.35 7.64
C PHE A 578 2.11 -9.13 6.71
N GLY A 579 3.27 -8.79 7.25
CA GLY A 579 4.48 -8.56 6.46
C GLY A 579 4.92 -9.80 5.69
N ILE A 580 4.96 -10.97 6.37
CA ILE A 580 5.24 -12.27 5.73
C ILE A 580 4.22 -12.58 4.65
N ALA A 581 2.93 -12.49 4.96
CA ALA A 581 1.84 -12.82 4.04
C ALA A 581 1.88 -11.91 2.79
N ASN A 582 2.11 -10.61 2.97
CA ASN A 582 2.17 -9.64 1.90
C ASN A 582 3.35 -9.89 0.95
N GLN A 583 4.54 -10.19 1.48
CA GLN A 583 5.70 -10.52 0.63
C GLN A 583 5.60 -11.91 0.01
N LEU A 584 5.05 -12.91 0.69
CA LEU A 584 4.76 -14.20 0.08
C LEU A 584 3.83 -14.07 -1.15
N LEU A 585 2.88 -13.15 -1.10
CA LEU A 585 2.04 -12.81 -2.25
C LEU A 585 2.85 -12.12 -3.36
N ALA A 586 3.82 -11.26 -3.00
CA ALA A 586 4.75 -10.67 -3.96
C ALA A 586 5.63 -11.72 -4.65
N ALA A 587 6.13 -12.70 -3.89
CA ALA A 587 6.85 -13.84 -4.46
C ALA A 587 6.02 -14.61 -5.50
N MET A 588 4.73 -14.85 -5.24
CA MET A 588 3.83 -15.48 -6.23
C MET A 588 3.68 -14.64 -7.49
N ALA A 589 3.56 -13.33 -7.35
CA ALA A 589 3.44 -12.41 -8.47
C ALA A 589 4.72 -12.34 -9.31
N LEU A 590 5.88 -12.21 -8.66
CA LEU A 590 7.19 -12.23 -9.32
C LEU A 590 7.49 -13.58 -9.98
N ALA A 591 7.07 -14.70 -9.37
CA ALA A 591 7.17 -16.03 -9.96
C ALA A 591 6.37 -16.13 -11.27
N LEU A 592 5.13 -15.64 -11.28
CA LEU A 592 4.30 -15.57 -12.49
C LEU A 592 4.97 -14.74 -13.58
N VAL A 593 5.44 -13.53 -13.24
CA VAL A 593 6.11 -12.63 -14.18
C VAL A 593 7.36 -13.31 -14.77
N THR A 594 8.19 -13.92 -13.91
CA THR A 594 9.40 -14.63 -14.32
C THR A 594 9.07 -15.76 -15.30
N VAL A 595 8.06 -16.59 -14.99
CA VAL A 595 7.58 -17.66 -15.87
C VAL A 595 7.20 -17.12 -17.25
N VAL A 596 6.41 -16.04 -17.30
CA VAL A 596 5.96 -15.49 -18.60
C VAL A 596 7.12 -14.91 -19.41
N VAL A 597 8.04 -14.18 -18.77
CA VAL A 597 9.24 -13.63 -19.44
C VAL A 597 10.11 -14.75 -20.03
N VAL A 598 10.29 -15.85 -19.28
CA VAL A 598 11.05 -17.02 -19.73
C VAL A 598 10.30 -17.76 -20.85
N LYS A 599 8.98 -17.98 -20.73
CA LYS A 599 8.15 -18.63 -21.77
C LYS A 599 8.19 -17.87 -23.08
N LYS A 600 8.24 -16.52 -23.05
CA LYS A 600 8.39 -15.67 -24.24
C LYS A 600 9.80 -15.72 -24.88
N GLY A 601 10.73 -16.46 -24.30
CA GLY A 601 12.12 -16.54 -24.79
C GLY A 601 12.96 -15.30 -24.45
N TYR A 602 12.53 -14.44 -23.53
CA TYR A 602 13.27 -13.23 -23.16
C TYR A 602 14.32 -13.52 -22.08
N LEU A 603 15.07 -14.63 -22.20
CA LEU A 603 16.03 -15.11 -21.20
C LEU A 603 17.05 -14.05 -20.77
N LYS A 604 17.55 -13.25 -21.71
CA LYS A 604 18.50 -12.16 -21.43
C LYS A 604 17.94 -11.15 -20.41
N TRP A 605 16.63 -11.03 -20.27
CA TRP A 605 15.95 -10.04 -19.43
C TRP A 605 15.21 -10.68 -18.25
N ALA A 606 15.26 -12.01 -18.14
CA ALA A 606 14.59 -12.75 -17.07
C ALA A 606 15.12 -12.40 -15.67
N TRP A 607 16.36 -11.91 -15.57
CA TRP A 607 16.94 -11.46 -14.31
C TRP A 607 16.17 -10.29 -13.68
N ILE A 608 15.48 -9.48 -14.49
CA ILE A 608 14.72 -8.32 -14.00
C ILE A 608 13.67 -8.74 -12.97
N PRO A 609 12.76 -9.71 -13.21
CA PRO A 609 11.86 -10.23 -12.18
C PRO A 609 12.46 -11.34 -11.32
N ALA A 610 13.44 -12.10 -11.81
CA ALA A 610 13.98 -13.26 -11.09
C ALA A 610 14.86 -12.89 -9.89
N VAL A 611 15.67 -11.83 -9.99
CA VAL A 611 16.51 -11.39 -8.87
C VAL A 611 15.65 -10.92 -7.69
N PRO A 612 14.67 -10.02 -7.87
CA PRO A 612 13.72 -9.69 -6.81
C PRO A 612 12.98 -10.91 -6.24
N LEU A 613 12.56 -11.85 -7.09
CA LEU A 613 11.90 -13.08 -6.65
C LEU A 613 12.78 -13.90 -5.71
N VAL A 614 14.04 -14.13 -6.07
CA VAL A 614 14.98 -14.91 -5.24
C VAL A 614 15.25 -14.21 -3.91
N TRP A 615 15.42 -12.90 -3.94
CA TRP A 615 15.58 -12.09 -2.72
C TRP A 615 14.35 -12.17 -1.81
N ASP A 616 13.17 -11.94 -2.37
CA ASP A 616 11.91 -11.98 -1.64
C ASP A 616 11.63 -13.36 -1.02
N LEU A 617 11.86 -14.43 -1.78
CA LEU A 617 11.77 -15.80 -1.25
C LEU A 617 12.77 -16.05 -0.12
N ALA A 618 14.02 -15.58 -0.24
CA ALA A 618 15.03 -15.73 0.81
C ALA A 618 14.60 -15.03 2.11
N VAL A 619 14.14 -13.78 2.00
CA VAL A 619 13.67 -12.99 3.14
C VAL A 619 12.45 -13.64 3.79
N THR A 620 11.40 -13.89 3.00
CA THR A 620 10.10 -14.34 3.53
C THR A 620 10.11 -15.77 4.04
N MET A 621 10.84 -16.66 3.40
CA MET A 621 10.98 -18.04 3.88
C MET A 621 11.82 -18.10 5.16
N THR A 622 12.86 -17.25 5.28
CA THR A 622 13.65 -17.15 6.52
C THR A 622 12.80 -16.58 7.65
N ALA A 623 12.03 -15.52 7.40
CA ALA A 623 11.11 -14.96 8.37
C ALA A 623 10.05 -15.98 8.82
N SER A 624 9.45 -16.69 7.86
CA SER A 624 8.48 -17.75 8.13
C SER A 624 9.11 -18.85 9.00
N TYR A 625 10.31 -19.31 8.64
CA TYR A 625 11.02 -20.33 9.40
C TYR A 625 11.26 -19.90 10.84
N GLN A 626 11.77 -18.68 11.06
CA GLN A 626 12.02 -18.16 12.41
C GLN A 626 10.72 -18.00 13.20
N LYS A 627 9.66 -17.44 12.62
CA LYS A 627 8.36 -17.29 13.27
C LYS A 627 7.68 -18.62 13.60
N ILE A 628 7.95 -19.68 12.83
CA ILE A 628 7.36 -21.02 13.07
C ILE A 628 8.21 -21.80 14.08
N PHE A 629 9.55 -21.82 13.92
CA PHE A 629 10.43 -22.77 14.59
C PHE A 629 11.37 -22.18 15.65
N SER A 630 11.38 -20.84 15.85
CA SER A 630 12.20 -20.27 16.91
C SER A 630 11.79 -20.82 18.28
N PRO A 631 12.76 -21.21 19.13
CA PRO A 631 12.49 -21.63 20.49
C PRO A 631 12.15 -20.47 21.43
N GLU A 632 12.39 -19.22 21.01
CA GLU A 632 12.13 -18.04 21.82
C GLU A 632 10.65 -17.63 21.75
N PRO A 633 9.93 -17.55 22.90
CA PRO A 633 8.51 -17.21 22.92
C PRO A 633 8.17 -15.82 22.34
N THR A 634 9.10 -14.85 22.46
CA THR A 634 8.93 -13.51 21.90
C THR A 634 8.98 -13.48 20.37
N LEU A 635 9.58 -14.51 19.75
CA LEU A 635 9.76 -14.61 18.31
C LEU A 635 8.91 -15.69 17.66
N GLY A 636 8.92 -16.93 18.22
CA GLY A 636 8.28 -18.11 17.64
C GLY A 636 6.82 -18.27 18.05
N PHE A 637 5.90 -18.40 17.10
CA PHE A 637 4.48 -18.60 17.40
C PHE A 637 4.22 -19.89 18.19
N TRP A 638 4.88 -21.00 17.84
CA TRP A 638 4.71 -22.27 18.55
C TRP A 638 5.41 -22.29 19.91
N ALA A 639 6.55 -21.61 20.06
CA ALA A 639 7.22 -21.45 21.33
C ALA A 639 6.35 -20.64 22.30
N ASN A 640 5.76 -19.55 21.83
CA ASN A 640 4.82 -18.74 22.62
C ASN A 640 3.57 -19.54 22.99
N HIS A 641 2.96 -20.22 22.01
CA HIS A 641 1.81 -21.10 22.24
C HIS A 641 2.08 -22.13 23.35
N ASN A 642 3.23 -22.81 23.29
CA ASN A 642 3.60 -23.85 24.26
C ASN A 642 3.85 -23.25 25.65
N ALA A 643 4.56 -22.11 25.75
CA ALA A 643 4.83 -21.44 27.02
C ALA A 643 3.52 -21.09 27.76
N PHE A 644 2.55 -20.46 27.07
CA PHE A 644 1.25 -20.15 27.68
C PHE A 644 0.45 -21.39 28.02
N ARG A 645 0.51 -22.44 27.22
CA ARG A 645 -0.19 -23.71 27.47
C ARG A 645 0.40 -24.43 28.69
N GLU A 646 1.72 -24.42 28.85
CA GLU A 646 2.42 -25.00 29.99
C GLU A 646 2.10 -24.24 31.28
N ALA A 647 2.18 -22.94 31.29
CA ALA A 647 1.78 -22.09 32.42
C ALA A 647 0.31 -22.35 32.82
N ARG A 648 -0.59 -22.43 31.82
CA ARG A 648 -2.01 -22.74 32.05
C ARG A 648 -2.22 -24.11 32.63
N ALA A 649 -1.48 -25.14 32.17
CA ALA A 649 -1.53 -26.49 32.67
C ALA A 649 -0.93 -26.64 34.12
N ALA A 650 0.03 -25.77 34.45
CA ALA A 650 0.59 -25.65 35.80
C ALA A 650 -0.37 -24.97 36.81
N GLY A 651 -1.53 -24.49 36.33
CA GLY A 651 -2.53 -23.83 37.18
C GLY A 651 -2.27 -22.34 37.42
N GLU A 652 -1.36 -21.71 36.66
CA GLU A 652 -1.14 -20.30 36.75
C GLU A 652 -2.39 -19.52 36.30
N THR A 653 -2.69 -18.46 37.02
CA THR A 653 -3.85 -17.58 36.74
C THR A 653 -3.48 -16.35 35.91
N SER A 654 -2.18 -16.07 35.74
CA SER A 654 -1.61 -15.04 34.90
C SER A 654 -0.24 -15.48 34.39
N PHE A 655 0.13 -15.10 33.17
CA PHE A 655 1.45 -15.39 32.60
C PHE A 655 1.82 -14.35 31.54
N GLY A 656 3.03 -13.85 31.60
CA GLY A 656 3.51 -12.80 30.68
C GLY A 656 2.60 -11.57 30.72
N THR A 657 1.99 -11.24 29.58
CA THR A 657 1.07 -10.09 29.43
C THR A 657 -0.40 -10.43 29.72
N ALA A 658 -0.73 -11.70 29.87
CA ALA A 658 -2.09 -12.14 30.17
C ALA A 658 -2.37 -12.07 31.67
N ALA A 659 -3.27 -11.16 32.07
CA ALA A 659 -3.57 -10.86 33.47
C ALA A 659 -4.52 -11.90 34.13
N ASP A 660 -5.20 -12.70 33.32
CA ASP A 660 -6.19 -13.68 33.78
C ASP A 660 -6.21 -14.94 32.90
N PRO A 661 -6.86 -16.02 33.32
CA PRO A 661 -6.97 -17.27 32.58
C PRO A 661 -7.62 -17.12 31.17
N ALA A 662 -8.59 -16.23 31.01
CA ALA A 662 -9.27 -16.01 29.74
C ALA A 662 -8.33 -15.34 28.72
N ALA A 663 -7.52 -14.38 29.19
CA ALA A 663 -6.46 -13.76 28.40
C ALA A 663 -5.40 -14.80 27.99
N MET A 664 -4.96 -15.69 28.89
CA MET A 664 -4.04 -16.78 28.54
C MET A 664 -4.63 -17.70 27.47
N ASP A 665 -5.89 -18.10 27.59
CA ASP A 665 -6.59 -18.93 26.61
C ASP A 665 -6.74 -18.20 25.25
N ALA A 666 -6.89 -16.88 25.24
CA ALA A 666 -6.89 -16.07 24.03
C ALA A 666 -5.52 -16.08 23.34
N VAL A 667 -4.43 -15.91 24.08
CA VAL A 667 -3.06 -15.99 23.52
C VAL A 667 -2.80 -17.38 22.93
N ILE A 668 -3.17 -18.46 23.64
CA ILE A 668 -3.00 -19.84 23.16
C ILE A 668 -3.74 -20.04 21.83
N ARG A 669 -4.99 -19.57 21.71
CA ARG A 669 -5.78 -19.66 20.48
C ARG A 669 -5.17 -18.84 19.35
N ASN A 670 -4.77 -17.59 19.62
CA ASN A 670 -4.26 -16.66 18.61
C ASN A 670 -2.92 -17.14 18.04
N THR A 671 -1.99 -17.56 18.91
CA THR A 671 -0.67 -18.07 18.49
C THR A 671 -0.76 -19.40 17.75
N PHE A 672 -1.70 -20.28 18.11
CA PHE A 672 -2.01 -21.49 17.33
C PHE A 672 -2.46 -21.15 15.90
N LEU A 673 -3.38 -20.19 15.76
CA LEU A 673 -3.86 -19.77 14.44
C LEU A 673 -2.75 -19.13 13.60
N GLN A 674 -1.96 -18.23 14.20
CA GLN A 674 -0.85 -17.54 13.54
C GLN A 674 0.22 -18.53 13.07
N GLY A 675 0.62 -19.47 13.91
CA GLY A 675 1.57 -20.53 13.58
C GLY A 675 1.07 -21.44 12.45
N THR A 676 -0.20 -21.85 12.52
CA THR A 676 -0.83 -22.70 11.49
C THR A 676 -0.91 -21.95 10.14
N LEU A 677 -1.37 -20.71 10.13
CA LEU A 677 -1.45 -19.89 8.92
C LEU A 677 -0.09 -19.66 8.29
N SER A 678 0.94 -19.41 9.11
CA SER A 678 2.32 -19.23 8.62
C SER A 678 2.84 -20.47 7.90
N ILE A 679 2.57 -21.67 8.44
CA ILE A 679 2.92 -22.94 7.78
C ILE A 679 2.17 -23.09 6.46
N VAL A 680 0.87 -22.85 6.45
CA VAL A 680 0.03 -22.96 5.24
C VAL A 680 0.53 -22.00 4.15
N PHE A 681 0.82 -20.75 4.50
CA PHE A 681 1.34 -19.78 3.54
C PHE A 681 2.69 -20.16 2.96
N ALA A 682 3.63 -20.56 3.83
CA ALA A 682 4.95 -20.99 3.39
C ALA A 682 4.85 -22.19 2.41
N LEU A 683 4.00 -23.16 2.69
CA LEU A 683 3.78 -24.32 1.82
C LEU A 683 3.13 -23.95 0.47
N LEU A 684 2.14 -23.05 0.48
CA LEU A 684 1.47 -22.58 -0.74
C LEU A 684 2.44 -21.85 -1.66
N VAL A 685 3.24 -20.93 -1.10
CA VAL A 685 4.20 -20.16 -1.88
C VAL A 685 5.36 -21.03 -2.37
N LEU A 686 5.87 -21.91 -1.52
CA LEU A 686 6.89 -22.88 -1.94
C LEU A 686 6.39 -23.75 -3.11
N THR A 687 5.12 -24.18 -3.05
CA THR A 687 4.49 -24.92 -4.16
C THR A 687 4.47 -24.09 -5.44
N VAL A 688 4.04 -22.83 -5.38
CA VAL A 688 4.03 -21.94 -6.55
C VAL A 688 5.45 -21.71 -7.09
N ALA A 689 6.43 -21.46 -6.20
CA ALA A 689 7.82 -21.24 -6.58
C ALA A 689 8.45 -22.48 -7.26
N LEU A 690 8.22 -23.68 -6.73
CA LEU A 690 8.72 -24.94 -7.32
C LEU A 690 8.07 -25.21 -8.68
N VAL A 691 6.77 -24.98 -8.81
CA VAL A 691 6.06 -25.10 -10.10
C VAL A 691 6.58 -24.08 -11.10
N ALA A 692 6.82 -22.83 -10.67
CA ALA A 692 7.39 -21.78 -11.49
C ALA A 692 8.79 -22.19 -12.01
N LEU A 693 9.65 -22.67 -11.11
CA LEU A 693 10.98 -23.17 -11.46
C LEU A 693 10.90 -24.30 -12.51
N TRP A 694 10.02 -25.28 -12.27
CA TRP A 694 9.80 -26.40 -13.21
C TRP A 694 9.36 -25.92 -14.59
N VAL A 695 8.39 -24.98 -14.65
CA VAL A 695 7.90 -24.40 -15.91
C VAL A 695 9.00 -23.61 -16.61
N CYS A 696 9.80 -22.83 -15.87
CA CYS A 696 10.94 -22.10 -16.42
C CYS A 696 11.99 -23.06 -17.04
N VAL A 697 12.37 -24.13 -16.34
CA VAL A 697 13.32 -25.13 -16.85
C VAL A 697 12.77 -25.80 -18.13
N LYS A 698 11.47 -26.14 -18.13
CA LYS A 698 10.82 -26.70 -19.33
C LYS A 698 10.81 -25.71 -20.48
N ALA A 699 10.53 -24.44 -20.23
CA ALA A 699 10.52 -23.41 -21.27
C ALA A 699 11.93 -23.13 -21.83
N ILE A 700 12.96 -23.11 -20.99
CA ILE A 700 14.35 -22.95 -21.42
C ILE A 700 14.77 -24.13 -22.33
N ARG A 701 14.43 -25.36 -21.94
CA ARG A 701 14.78 -26.57 -22.76
C ARG A 701 14.03 -26.59 -24.10
N ALA A 702 12.83 -26.02 -24.14
CA ALA A 702 12.01 -25.98 -25.36
C ALA A 702 12.29 -24.74 -26.26
N GLY A 703 13.18 -23.83 -25.83
CA GLY A 703 13.42 -22.56 -26.53
C GLY A 703 12.27 -21.56 -26.46
N GLY A 704 11.35 -21.75 -25.54
CA GLY A 704 10.14 -20.98 -25.32
C GLY A 704 8.89 -21.86 -25.21
N LEU A 705 7.81 -21.34 -24.63
CA LEU A 705 6.50 -21.99 -24.55
C LEU A 705 5.40 -20.98 -24.85
N PRO A 706 4.23 -21.40 -25.36
CA PRO A 706 3.11 -20.50 -25.55
C PRO A 706 2.65 -19.90 -24.21
N THR A 707 2.24 -18.64 -24.27
CA THR A 707 1.65 -17.92 -23.14
C THR A 707 0.14 -17.78 -23.34
N SER A 708 -0.60 -17.54 -22.28
CA SER A 708 -2.07 -17.40 -22.31
C SER A 708 -2.51 -15.98 -22.72
N GLU A 709 -1.71 -15.25 -23.51
CA GLU A 709 -2.12 -13.94 -24.03
C GLU A 709 -3.31 -14.07 -24.98
N GLU A 710 -4.23 -13.10 -24.88
CA GLU A 710 -5.36 -13.04 -25.79
C GLU A 710 -4.93 -12.59 -27.19
N PRO A 711 -5.63 -13.05 -28.24
CA PRO A 711 -5.40 -12.56 -29.59
C PRO A 711 -5.47 -11.03 -29.67
N ASP A 712 -4.66 -10.45 -30.55
CA ASP A 712 -4.63 -9.02 -30.77
C ASP A 712 -5.98 -8.55 -31.39
N SER A 713 -6.62 -7.56 -30.77
CA SER A 713 -7.68 -6.77 -31.39
C SER A 713 -7.21 -5.35 -31.64
N GLN A 714 -7.61 -4.78 -32.75
CA GLN A 714 -7.19 -3.44 -33.18
C GLN A 714 -7.86 -2.37 -32.33
N SER A 715 -7.09 -1.39 -31.88
CA SER A 715 -7.64 -0.21 -31.21
C SER A 715 -8.28 0.74 -32.22
N SER A 716 -9.38 1.37 -31.80
CA SER A 716 -10.15 2.37 -32.54
C SER A 716 -10.11 3.77 -31.91
N THR A 717 -9.23 4.00 -30.94
CA THR A 717 -9.15 5.24 -30.16
C THR A 717 -7.71 5.66 -29.95
N PHE A 718 -7.50 6.90 -29.49
CA PHE A 718 -6.20 7.43 -29.10
C PHE A 718 -6.23 7.97 -27.67
N ALA A 719 -5.14 7.78 -26.94
CA ALA A 719 -4.86 8.47 -25.67
C ALA A 719 -3.35 8.69 -25.54
N PRO A 720 -2.90 9.82 -24.94
CA PRO A 720 -1.49 10.07 -24.70
C PRO A 720 -0.87 9.15 -23.66
N SER A 721 0.44 8.90 -23.78
CA SER A 721 1.17 7.92 -22.96
C SER A 721 1.59 8.44 -21.58
N GLY A 722 1.96 9.73 -21.46
CA GLY A 722 2.52 10.32 -20.24
C GLY A 722 1.61 11.37 -19.60
N LEU A 723 1.97 11.84 -18.40
CA LEU A 723 1.23 12.93 -17.72
C LEU A 723 1.18 14.20 -18.59
N VAL A 724 2.29 14.51 -19.25
CA VAL A 724 2.39 15.63 -20.20
C VAL A 724 2.54 15.05 -21.60
N PRO A 725 1.56 15.28 -22.51
CA PRO A 725 1.65 14.80 -23.88
C PRO A 725 2.84 15.41 -24.62
N THR A 726 3.47 14.63 -25.50
CA THR A 726 4.47 15.12 -26.45
C THR A 726 3.78 15.99 -27.52
N ASP A 727 4.58 16.79 -28.27
CA ASP A 727 4.02 17.63 -29.34
C ASP A 727 3.30 16.80 -30.39
N ALA A 728 3.85 15.64 -30.77
CA ALA A 728 3.22 14.73 -31.72
C ALA A 728 1.91 14.11 -31.18
N GLU A 729 1.85 13.79 -29.87
CA GLU A 729 0.63 13.31 -29.23
C GLU A 729 -0.45 14.40 -29.15
N ARG A 730 -0.06 15.69 -28.94
CA ARG A 730 -1.01 16.82 -28.97
C ARG A 730 -1.62 17.03 -30.34
N GLU A 731 -0.81 16.89 -31.39
CA GLU A 731 -1.26 16.99 -32.77
C GLU A 731 -2.27 15.88 -33.12
N VAL A 732 -1.99 14.65 -32.73
CA VAL A 732 -2.92 13.53 -32.92
C VAL A 732 -4.20 13.69 -32.09
N ALA A 733 -4.08 14.17 -30.84
CA ALA A 733 -5.23 14.47 -30.00
C ALA A 733 -6.14 15.54 -30.63
N ALA A 734 -5.56 16.58 -31.26
CA ALA A 734 -6.32 17.60 -31.99
C ALA A 734 -7.08 16.99 -33.21
N GLN A 735 -6.45 16.05 -33.95
CA GLN A 735 -7.12 15.34 -35.05
C GLN A 735 -8.31 14.52 -34.55
N TRP A 736 -8.20 13.87 -33.38
CA TRP A 736 -9.30 13.13 -32.77
C TRP A 736 -10.42 14.06 -32.29
N THR A 737 -10.10 15.23 -31.76
CA THR A 737 -11.09 16.25 -31.36
C THR A 737 -11.89 16.69 -32.59
N ALA A 738 -11.25 17.05 -33.70
CA ALA A 738 -11.90 17.41 -34.94
C ALA A 738 -12.78 16.27 -35.49
N TYR A 739 -12.28 15.02 -35.44
CA TYR A 739 -13.05 13.86 -35.88
C TYR A 739 -14.36 13.67 -35.07
N TYR A 740 -14.32 13.88 -33.74
CA TYR A 740 -15.52 13.78 -32.91
C TYR A 740 -16.48 14.96 -33.08
N GLU A 741 -15.99 16.15 -33.40
CA GLU A 741 -16.85 17.30 -33.78
C GLU A 741 -17.60 17.06 -35.07
N GLU A 742 -16.95 16.43 -36.05
CA GLU A 742 -17.58 16.02 -37.32
C GLU A 742 -18.51 14.80 -37.17
N ASN A 743 -18.30 13.96 -36.14
CA ASN A 743 -19.03 12.72 -35.91
C ASN A 743 -19.60 12.62 -34.48
N PRO A 744 -20.54 13.50 -34.05
CA PRO A 744 -21.00 13.60 -32.68
C PRO A 744 -21.66 12.33 -32.13
N GLY A 745 -22.18 11.46 -33.00
CA GLY A 745 -22.76 10.15 -32.61
C GLY A 745 -21.72 9.06 -32.29
N LYS A 746 -20.42 9.32 -32.52
CA LYS A 746 -19.31 8.41 -32.24
C LYS A 746 -18.52 8.81 -31.00
N LEU A 747 -18.96 9.82 -30.24
CA LEU A 747 -18.38 10.20 -28.97
C LEU A 747 -18.41 9.01 -27.98
N ARG A 748 -17.27 8.66 -27.42
CA ARG A 748 -17.17 7.67 -26.36
C ARG A 748 -17.94 8.12 -25.12
N THR A 749 -18.77 7.25 -24.56
CA THR A 749 -19.36 7.40 -23.24
C THR A 749 -18.24 7.25 -22.19
N GLY A 750 -17.58 8.32 -21.83
CA GLY A 750 -16.47 8.32 -20.86
C GLY A 750 -15.46 9.47 -21.03
N THR A 751 -15.49 10.20 -22.13
CA THR A 751 -14.58 11.33 -22.40
C THR A 751 -15.08 12.69 -21.87
N HIS A 752 -15.93 12.69 -20.84
CA HIS A 752 -16.31 13.90 -20.11
C HIS A 752 -15.75 13.87 -18.70
N ALA A 753 -14.50 14.30 -18.54
CA ALA A 753 -13.96 14.89 -17.33
C ALA A 753 -12.86 15.89 -17.67
#